data_df4acce27a827891e48ca45d77f9e8a7
#
_entry.id   df4acce27a827891e48ca45d77f9e8a7
#
_cell.length_a   1.000
_cell.length_b   1.000
_cell.length_c   1.000
_cell.angle_alpha   90.00
_cell.angle_beta   90.00
_cell.angle_gamma   90.00
#
_symmetry.space_group_name_H-M   'P 1'
#
loop_
_entity.id
_entity.type
_entity.pdbx_description
1 polymer ?
#
loop_
_entity_poly.entity_id
_entity_poly.type
_entity_poly.pdbx_seq_one_letter_code
_entity_poly.pdbx_strand_id
1 'polypeptide(L)'
;MSGRKNDDGLKRREFLQLLLGTSAGLMLTPGRAFLRTAGRKETGLKVLVLGMDGLDTVLLNRFLEEGQLPHFQKLAAAGTYRPLRSSVPPQSPVAWANFITGTNPGGHAIFDFVHRDPETYLPVFSASESLPARHNLRLGSLNIPLSGGEIRNLRRGRAFWQILEDYDIPATIFKIPSNYPPVETRQRTISGMGTPDLKGYYGLFNYYTNEYKTVTEEYGGGGRVHDVYVIGNRVEARIPGPNNPFKRGNPETFVDFKVFIDPVNPVAKISYQNQEFILREKEWSGWKKIRFEFIPSQSASGICMFYLKEVRPKFKLYVSPINIDPADPALPLSTPESYSRELAKKFGPFFTKGLPADTAALENDILDEKEFLAQDEIVYQESMAMLEEELKNFRSGLLFYYFSNTDQRQHMFFRLIDRNHPAYDEKLAAEFGQVIRETYRQMDRALQLAMEKVDRNTVIVVMSDHGFCPFRRSFNLNTWLLRNGYHVLRPGTRPEEVSLFTATDWPRTRAYGVGLNALYLNLKGREAQGLVRPEEKESLLRELASRLEQITDPLTGEKVLLKAYITSEVYSGPYLAEAPDIILGFNRNYRISWNSPLGSFPRELIENNSQKWSGDHMTAPDLIPGVLLASRPARLESPALEDVTAGILSLFGIKIPPEITGRAVF
;
A
#
# COMPACT_ATOMS: atom_id res chain seq x y z
N MET A 1 -31.29 27.27 24.68
CA MET A 1 -31.72 26.48 23.51
C MET A 1 -31.04 27.06 22.27
N SER A 2 -29.92 26.57 21.89
CA SER A 2 -29.25 26.92 20.63
C SER A 2 -28.56 25.67 20.14
N GLY A 3 -29.02 25.18 18.99
CA GLY A 3 -28.49 24.03 18.34
C GLY A 3 -27.04 24.25 17.90
N ARG A 4 -26.15 23.46 18.40
CA ARG A 4 -24.78 23.30 17.85
C ARG A 4 -24.90 22.60 16.50
N LYS A 5 -24.65 23.32 15.43
CA LYS A 5 -24.27 22.73 14.17
C LYS A 5 -22.83 22.21 14.36
N ASN A 6 -22.66 20.89 14.26
CA ASN A 6 -21.36 20.29 14.09
C ASN A 6 -20.85 20.63 12.69
N ASP A 7 -19.94 21.56 12.60
CA ASP A 7 -19.06 21.72 11.45
C ASP A 7 -17.89 20.75 11.65
N ASP A 8 -18.16 19.49 11.29
CA ASP A 8 -17.10 18.45 11.25
C ASP A 8 -16.25 18.67 10.00
N GLY A 9 -15.01 19.08 10.19
CA GLY A 9 -14.01 19.08 9.14
C GLY A 9 -13.86 17.69 8.52
N LEU A 10 -13.56 17.64 7.24
CA LEU A 10 -13.34 16.39 6.48
C LEU A 10 -12.37 15.47 7.24
N LYS A 11 -12.85 14.29 7.63
CA LYS A 11 -12.10 13.32 8.44
C LYS A 11 -11.20 12.46 7.51
N ARG A 12 -10.19 11.79 8.06
CA ARG A 12 -9.28 10.86 7.34
C ARG A 12 -10.01 9.88 6.40
N ARG A 13 -11.24 9.49 6.72
CA ARG A 13 -12.13 8.68 5.89
C ARG A 13 -12.53 9.39 4.60
N GLU A 14 -12.88 10.66 4.66
CA GLU A 14 -13.23 11.47 3.50
C GLU A 14 -12.02 11.78 2.64
N PHE A 15 -10.84 11.87 3.27
CA PHE A 15 -9.56 11.92 2.59
C PHE A 15 -9.29 10.65 1.75
N LEU A 16 -9.48 9.46 2.33
CA LEU A 16 -9.35 8.20 1.59
C LEU A 16 -10.44 8.06 0.51
N GLN A 17 -11.63 8.61 0.72
CA GLN A 17 -12.70 8.67 -0.28
C GLN A 17 -12.36 9.61 -1.45
N LEU A 18 -11.72 10.75 -1.17
CA LEU A 18 -11.20 11.67 -2.19
C LEU A 18 -10.05 11.06 -2.99
N LEU A 19 -9.19 10.28 -2.32
CA LEU A 19 -8.05 9.62 -2.96
C LEU A 19 -8.44 8.58 -4.02
N LEU A 20 -9.58 7.94 -3.89
CA LEU A 20 -9.93 6.76 -4.69
C LEU A 20 -11.09 6.99 -5.67
N GLY A 21 -11.51 8.20 -5.89
CA GLY A 21 -12.53 8.60 -6.88
C GLY A 21 -13.65 7.58 -7.10
N THR A 22 -14.83 7.88 -6.64
CA THR A 22 -16.01 7.01 -6.71
C THR A 22 -16.40 6.67 -8.14
N SER A 23 -16.19 5.46 -8.56
CA SER A 23 -17.06 4.64 -9.42
C SER A 23 -16.26 3.62 -10.25
N ALA A 24 -16.40 2.34 -9.90
CA ALA A 24 -16.04 1.25 -10.78
C ALA A 24 -17.00 1.25 -12.00
N GLY A 25 -16.50 1.67 -13.14
CA GLY A 25 -17.20 1.53 -14.41
C GLY A 25 -16.76 0.25 -15.10
N LEU A 26 -17.71 -0.60 -15.50
CA LEU A 26 -17.46 -1.81 -16.28
C LEU A 26 -16.73 -1.46 -17.59
N MET A 27 -15.59 -2.11 -17.84
CA MET A 27 -14.82 -1.98 -19.07
C MET A 27 -15.28 -2.96 -20.14
N LEU A 28 -15.52 -2.42 -21.34
CA LEU A 28 -15.44 -3.16 -22.58
C LEU A 28 -14.20 -2.67 -23.33
N THR A 29 -13.15 -3.46 -23.39
CA THR A 29 -11.93 -3.15 -24.14
C THR A 29 -11.95 -3.83 -25.52
N PRO A 30 -11.70 -3.10 -26.63
CA PRO A 30 -11.44 -3.72 -27.91
C PRO A 30 -10.00 -4.19 -28.02
N GLY A 31 -9.79 -5.48 -28.31
CA GLY A 31 -8.47 -6.05 -28.51
C GLY A 31 -7.73 -5.43 -29.71
N ARG A 32 -6.52 -4.98 -29.50
CA ARG A 32 -5.56 -4.59 -30.55
C ARG A 32 -4.64 -5.77 -30.89
N ALA A 33 -4.53 -6.09 -32.19
CA ALA A 33 -3.60 -7.06 -32.71
C ALA A 33 -2.18 -6.48 -32.76
N PHE A 34 -1.20 -7.17 -32.19
CA PHE A 34 0.21 -6.80 -32.22
C PHE A 34 0.96 -7.56 -33.33
N LEU A 35 1.83 -6.85 -34.04
CA LEU A 35 2.72 -7.38 -35.08
C LEU A 35 3.96 -8.01 -34.43
N ARG A 36 4.32 -9.22 -34.88
CA ARG A 36 5.52 -9.95 -34.46
C ARG A 36 6.78 -9.31 -35.06
N THR A 37 7.83 -9.13 -34.25
CA THR A 37 9.22 -9.00 -34.75
C THR A 37 10.19 -9.76 -33.86
N ALA A 38 10.90 -10.66 -34.50
CA ALA A 38 12.26 -11.12 -34.36
C ALA A 38 12.76 -11.96 -33.18
N GLY A 39 13.20 -13.16 -33.47
CA GLY A 39 14.45 -13.78 -32.95
C GLY A 39 14.44 -14.36 -31.54
N ARG A 40 13.89 -15.58 -31.38
CA ARG A 40 13.97 -16.38 -30.15
C ARG A 40 15.45 -16.75 -29.84
N LYS A 41 16.00 -16.17 -28.74
CA LYS A 41 17.19 -16.74 -28.08
C LYS A 41 16.72 -17.60 -26.91
N GLU A 42 16.71 -18.92 -27.09
CA GLU A 42 16.58 -19.85 -25.96
C GLU A 42 17.89 -19.84 -25.16
N THR A 43 17.96 -19.02 -24.14
CA THR A 43 19.15 -18.94 -23.27
C THR A 43 19.19 -20.06 -22.22
N GLY A 44 18.13 -20.84 -22.03
CA GLY A 44 17.99 -21.82 -20.94
C GLY A 44 18.14 -21.25 -19.53
N LEU A 45 18.46 -19.95 -19.42
CA LEU A 45 18.60 -19.25 -18.15
C LEU A 45 17.23 -18.96 -17.54
N LYS A 46 17.15 -19.17 -16.25
CA LYS A 46 16.00 -18.78 -15.40
C LYS A 46 16.44 -17.79 -14.36
N VAL A 47 15.62 -16.78 -14.10
CA VAL A 47 15.84 -15.80 -13.03
C VAL A 47 14.62 -15.81 -12.11
N LEU A 48 14.83 -16.17 -10.85
CA LEU A 48 13.84 -16.09 -9.78
C LEU A 48 14.16 -14.90 -8.91
N VAL A 49 13.19 -13.99 -8.73
CA VAL A 49 13.31 -12.86 -7.83
C VAL A 49 12.24 -12.98 -6.72
N LEU A 50 12.66 -13.09 -5.49
CA LEU A 50 11.81 -13.02 -4.31
C LEU A 50 11.87 -11.59 -3.76
N GLY A 51 10.80 -10.83 -3.94
CA GLY A 51 10.62 -9.50 -3.36
C GLY A 51 10.02 -9.63 -1.96
N MET A 52 10.76 -9.27 -0.94
CA MET A 52 10.34 -9.33 0.46
C MET A 52 10.28 -7.91 1.01
N ASP A 53 9.09 -7.32 1.03
CA ASP A 53 8.87 -5.93 1.39
C ASP A 53 9.36 -5.61 2.79
N GLY A 54 10.11 -4.52 2.95
CA GLY A 54 10.58 -4.06 4.24
C GLY A 54 11.58 -4.96 4.97
N LEU A 55 12.26 -5.90 4.27
CA LEU A 55 13.27 -6.76 4.91
C LEU A 55 14.47 -5.90 5.34
N ASP A 56 14.61 -5.69 6.64
CA ASP A 56 15.60 -4.78 7.22
C ASP A 56 16.98 -5.40 7.39
N THR A 57 18.03 -4.69 6.97
CA THR A 57 19.42 -5.17 7.03
C THR A 57 19.93 -5.36 8.46
N VAL A 58 19.50 -4.53 9.42
CA VAL A 58 19.95 -4.61 10.82
C VAL A 58 19.39 -5.85 11.49
N LEU A 59 18.09 -6.08 11.32
CA LEU A 59 17.42 -7.27 11.85
C LEU A 59 17.88 -8.54 11.14
N LEU A 60 18.05 -8.48 9.82
CA LEU A 60 18.56 -9.62 9.05
C LEU A 60 19.96 -10.04 9.53
N ASN A 61 20.91 -9.09 9.68
CA ASN A 61 22.24 -9.36 10.16
C ASN A 61 22.21 -10.02 11.55
N ARG A 62 21.44 -9.44 12.47
CA ARG A 62 21.26 -9.98 13.80
C ARG A 62 20.77 -11.43 13.78
N PHE A 63 19.75 -11.74 12.96
CA PHE A 63 19.19 -13.09 12.91
C PHE A 63 20.09 -14.08 12.15
N LEU A 64 20.93 -13.61 11.22
CA LEU A 64 21.99 -14.40 10.59
C LEU A 64 23.09 -14.76 11.60
N GLU A 65 23.56 -13.79 12.39
CA GLU A 65 24.56 -14.01 13.45
C GLU A 65 24.05 -14.96 14.54
N GLU A 66 22.76 -14.91 14.85
CA GLU A 66 22.09 -15.83 15.78
C GLU A 66 21.83 -17.23 15.16
N GLY A 67 22.19 -17.48 13.88
CA GLY A 67 21.99 -18.75 13.19
C GLY A 67 20.52 -19.09 12.90
N GLN A 68 19.63 -18.12 12.87
CA GLN A 68 18.18 -18.30 12.75
C GLN A 68 17.70 -18.48 11.31
N LEU A 69 18.52 -18.12 10.30
CA LEU A 69 18.17 -17.99 8.90
C LEU A 69 19.14 -18.79 8.01
N PRO A 70 19.13 -20.13 8.07
CA PRO A 70 20.14 -20.97 7.40
C PRO A 70 20.13 -20.87 5.87
N HIS A 71 18.97 -20.61 5.24
CA HIS A 71 18.88 -20.54 3.77
C HIS A 71 19.33 -19.16 3.26
N PHE A 72 19.03 -18.08 3.97
CA PHE A 72 19.65 -16.77 3.72
C PHE A 72 21.17 -16.83 3.86
N GLN A 73 21.68 -17.47 4.92
CA GLN A 73 23.11 -17.64 5.12
C GLN A 73 23.76 -18.44 3.98
N LYS A 74 23.11 -19.53 3.54
CA LYS A 74 23.57 -20.34 2.42
C LYS A 74 23.61 -19.55 1.10
N LEU A 75 22.56 -18.73 0.82
CA LEU A 75 22.52 -17.91 -0.39
C LEU A 75 23.58 -16.80 -0.35
N ALA A 76 23.76 -16.15 0.79
CA ALA A 76 24.81 -15.13 1.01
C ALA A 76 26.21 -15.70 0.77
N ALA A 77 26.50 -16.90 1.28
CA ALA A 77 27.78 -17.58 1.11
C ALA A 77 28.02 -18.05 -0.34
N ALA A 78 26.97 -18.33 -1.09
CA ALA A 78 27.06 -18.81 -2.47
C ALA A 78 27.32 -17.70 -3.50
N GLY A 79 27.02 -16.44 -3.19
CA GLY A 79 27.14 -15.37 -4.16
C GLY A 79 27.25 -13.97 -3.56
N THR A 80 26.14 -13.29 -3.39
CA THR A 80 26.11 -11.88 -2.94
C THR A 80 25.21 -11.70 -1.72
N TYR A 81 25.68 -10.91 -0.77
CA TYR A 81 24.87 -10.19 0.20
C TYR A 81 25.37 -8.74 0.27
N ARG A 82 24.48 -7.79 -0.02
CA ARG A 82 24.75 -6.35 0.02
C ARG A 82 23.53 -5.59 0.55
N PRO A 83 23.73 -4.48 1.30
CA PRO A 83 22.68 -3.48 1.43
C PRO A 83 22.26 -2.96 0.06
N LEU A 84 20.97 -2.83 -0.17
CA LEU A 84 20.39 -2.30 -1.40
C LEU A 84 19.89 -0.89 -1.16
N ARG A 85 20.47 0.09 -1.86
CA ARG A 85 20.06 1.49 -1.73
C ARG A 85 18.61 1.66 -2.19
N SER A 86 17.78 2.17 -1.28
CA SER A 86 16.36 2.43 -1.54
C SER A 86 16.14 3.70 -2.34
N SER A 87 14.88 3.96 -2.71
CA SER A 87 14.45 5.21 -3.35
C SER A 87 14.49 6.40 -2.37
N VAL A 88 14.41 7.61 -2.92
CA VAL A 88 14.13 8.84 -2.18
C VAL A 88 12.72 9.30 -2.58
N PRO A 89 11.71 9.25 -1.68
CA PRO A 89 11.69 8.63 -0.35
C PRO A 89 11.68 7.09 -0.42
N PRO A 90 12.03 6.38 0.67
CA PRO A 90 12.03 4.92 0.75
C PRO A 90 10.62 4.39 1.04
N GLN A 91 9.69 4.66 0.15
CA GLN A 91 8.29 4.22 0.22
C GLN A 91 8.05 3.10 -0.80
N SER A 92 7.35 2.04 -0.43
CA SER A 92 7.15 0.88 -1.29
C SER A 92 6.65 1.22 -2.71
N PRO A 93 5.65 2.11 -2.94
CA PRO A 93 5.23 2.43 -4.29
C PRO A 93 6.32 3.14 -5.10
N VAL A 94 7.17 3.95 -4.47
CA VAL A 94 8.30 4.64 -5.12
C VAL A 94 9.43 3.65 -5.39
N ALA A 95 9.82 2.89 -4.38
CA ALA A 95 10.92 1.95 -4.44
C ALA A 95 10.68 0.83 -5.44
N TRP A 96 9.49 0.22 -5.41
CA TRP A 96 9.13 -0.79 -6.42
C TRP A 96 8.97 -0.19 -7.81
N ALA A 97 8.53 1.09 -7.95
CA ALA A 97 8.53 1.75 -9.25
C ALA A 97 9.95 1.98 -9.80
N ASN A 98 10.95 2.31 -8.93
CA ASN A 98 12.36 2.35 -9.32
C ASN A 98 12.81 0.99 -9.89
N PHE A 99 12.50 -0.11 -9.19
CA PHE A 99 12.83 -1.45 -9.65
C PHE A 99 12.08 -1.82 -10.94
N ILE A 100 10.79 -1.53 -11.05
CA ILE A 100 9.98 -1.88 -12.24
C ILE A 100 10.54 -1.21 -13.50
N THR A 101 10.92 0.05 -13.40
CA THR A 101 11.31 0.86 -14.56
C THR A 101 12.81 0.96 -14.75
N GLY A 102 13.61 0.61 -13.74
CA GLY A 102 15.05 0.81 -13.73
C GLY A 102 15.45 2.29 -13.71
N THR A 103 14.57 3.18 -13.17
CA THR A 103 14.78 4.63 -13.12
C THR A 103 14.45 5.18 -11.73
N ASN A 104 14.91 6.41 -11.43
CA ASN A 104 14.49 7.15 -10.25
C ASN A 104 13.09 7.79 -10.44
N PRO A 105 12.49 8.42 -9.39
CA PRO A 105 11.14 9.00 -9.47
C PRO A 105 10.90 9.99 -10.61
N GLY A 106 11.90 10.74 -11.03
CA GLY A 106 11.79 11.63 -12.19
C GLY A 106 11.56 10.90 -13.51
N GLY A 107 11.86 9.59 -13.58
CA GLY A 107 11.64 8.73 -14.75
C GLY A 107 10.30 8.01 -14.76
N HIS A 108 9.63 7.85 -13.59
CA HIS A 108 8.39 7.08 -13.49
C HIS A 108 7.21 7.82 -12.85
N ALA A 109 7.39 9.05 -12.37
CA ALA A 109 6.37 9.95 -11.82
C ALA A 109 5.65 9.46 -10.54
N ILE A 110 6.18 8.47 -9.83
CA ILE A 110 5.69 8.09 -8.49
C ILE A 110 6.66 8.67 -7.46
N PHE A 111 6.23 9.69 -6.72
CA PHE A 111 7.08 10.43 -5.78
C PHE A 111 6.76 10.16 -4.31
N ASP A 112 5.54 9.66 -4.03
CA ASP A 112 5.01 9.39 -2.69
C ASP A 112 3.77 8.50 -2.85
N PHE A 113 3.22 7.94 -1.78
CA PHE A 113 1.88 7.31 -1.79
C PHE A 113 0.80 8.29 -2.25
N VAL A 114 0.99 9.56 -1.90
CA VAL A 114 0.04 10.64 -2.11
C VAL A 114 0.77 11.84 -2.68
N HIS A 115 0.28 12.40 -3.77
CA HIS A 115 0.75 13.67 -4.29
C HIS A 115 -0.37 14.72 -4.26
N ARG A 116 -0.07 15.97 -4.60
CA ARG A 116 -1.08 17.02 -4.68
C ARG A 116 -1.66 17.11 -6.09
N ASP A 117 -2.90 17.53 -6.17
CA ASP A 117 -3.45 18.14 -7.38
C ASP A 117 -3.09 19.65 -7.38
N PRO A 118 -2.37 20.17 -8.38
CA PRO A 118 -1.94 21.56 -8.41
C PRO A 118 -3.09 22.57 -8.58
N GLU A 119 -4.24 22.13 -9.10
CA GLU A 119 -5.43 22.97 -9.28
C GLU A 119 -6.21 23.16 -8.00
N THR A 120 -6.35 22.10 -7.22
CA THR A 120 -7.17 22.08 -6.00
C THR A 120 -6.35 22.08 -4.71
N TYR A 121 -5.04 21.78 -4.77
CA TYR A 121 -4.13 21.52 -3.65
C TYR A 121 -4.47 20.29 -2.83
N LEU A 122 -5.52 19.57 -3.22
CA LEU A 122 -5.95 18.38 -2.51
C LEU A 122 -5.01 17.20 -2.74
N PRO A 123 -4.86 16.33 -1.75
CA PRO A 123 -4.11 15.10 -1.90
C PRO A 123 -4.83 14.13 -2.84
N VAL A 124 -4.06 13.49 -3.71
CA VAL A 124 -4.52 12.44 -4.62
C VAL A 124 -3.61 11.23 -4.53
N PHE A 125 -4.16 10.05 -4.80
CA PHE A 125 -3.41 8.81 -4.74
C PHE A 125 -2.44 8.69 -5.92
N SER A 126 -1.19 8.26 -5.68
CA SER A 126 -0.14 8.30 -6.69
C SER A 126 -0.10 7.08 -7.61
N ALA A 127 -0.59 5.91 -7.18
CA ALA A 127 -0.40 4.68 -7.96
C ALA A 127 -1.44 4.49 -9.08
N SER A 128 -2.69 4.90 -8.85
CA SER A 128 -3.78 4.73 -9.83
C SER A 128 -4.83 5.80 -9.69
N GLU A 129 -5.54 6.06 -10.79
CA GLU A 129 -6.65 6.98 -10.88
C GLU A 129 -7.88 6.28 -11.46
N SER A 130 -9.04 6.51 -10.87
CA SER A 130 -10.33 6.03 -11.38
C SER A 130 -11.10 7.19 -11.99
N LEU A 131 -11.37 7.11 -13.28
CA LEU A 131 -12.14 8.09 -14.03
C LEU A 131 -13.56 7.57 -14.25
N PRO A 132 -14.60 8.34 -13.89
CA PRO A 132 -15.98 7.95 -14.14
C PRO A 132 -16.28 7.94 -15.65
N ALA A 133 -17.39 7.27 -16.03
CA ALA A 133 -17.90 7.31 -17.38
C ALA A 133 -18.13 8.75 -17.84
N ARG A 134 -17.58 9.12 -19.00
CA ARG A 134 -17.65 10.49 -19.54
C ARG A 134 -19.06 10.88 -20.01
N HIS A 135 -19.82 9.91 -20.52
CA HIS A 135 -21.15 10.12 -21.06
C HIS A 135 -22.15 9.23 -20.35
N ASN A 136 -23.20 9.83 -19.84
CA ASN A 136 -24.28 9.13 -19.15
C ASN A 136 -25.63 9.57 -19.73
N LEU A 137 -26.48 8.60 -20.05
CA LEU A 137 -27.90 8.84 -20.38
C LEU A 137 -28.72 8.81 -19.10
N ARG A 138 -29.40 9.88 -18.79
CA ARG A 138 -30.23 10.00 -17.59
C ARG A 138 -31.71 9.78 -17.96
N LEU A 139 -32.33 8.74 -17.40
CA LEU A 139 -33.74 8.40 -17.58
C LEU A 139 -34.41 8.24 -16.21
N GLY A 140 -35.06 9.28 -15.73
CA GLY A 140 -35.68 9.28 -14.38
C GLY A 140 -34.66 9.07 -13.27
N SER A 141 -34.81 7.98 -12.55
CA SER A 141 -33.85 7.56 -11.46
C SER A 141 -32.66 6.81 -11.99
N LEU A 142 -32.63 6.43 -13.27
CA LEU A 142 -31.54 5.67 -13.88
C LEU A 142 -30.47 6.60 -14.46
N ASN A 143 -29.22 6.17 -14.31
CA ASN A 143 -28.05 6.76 -14.92
C ASN A 143 -27.36 5.65 -15.72
N ILE A 144 -27.49 5.67 -17.04
CA ILE A 144 -26.96 4.63 -17.92
C ILE A 144 -25.63 5.14 -18.47
N PRO A 145 -24.49 4.61 -18.04
CA PRO A 145 -23.19 4.99 -18.60
C PRO A 145 -23.11 4.50 -20.05
N LEU A 146 -22.89 5.44 -20.96
CA LEU A 146 -22.72 5.18 -22.41
C LEU A 146 -21.25 4.89 -22.77
N SER A 147 -20.31 5.12 -21.85
CA SER A 147 -18.91 4.74 -21.93
C SER A 147 -18.52 4.01 -20.64
N GLY A 148 -17.57 3.11 -20.70
CA GLY A 148 -16.97 2.54 -19.48
C GLY A 148 -16.27 3.61 -18.64
N GLY A 149 -16.19 3.44 -17.33
CA GLY A 149 -15.19 4.11 -16.51
C GLY A 149 -13.80 3.59 -16.88
N GLU A 150 -12.77 4.36 -16.58
CA GLU A 150 -11.38 3.99 -16.84
C GLU A 150 -10.60 3.98 -15.52
N ILE A 151 -9.80 2.95 -15.31
CA ILE A 151 -8.81 2.94 -14.23
C ILE A 151 -7.44 3.01 -14.88
N ARG A 152 -6.62 3.98 -14.47
CA ARG A 152 -5.29 4.21 -15.03
C ARG A 152 -4.23 3.93 -13.99
N ASN A 153 -3.21 3.20 -14.41
CA ASN A 153 -1.95 3.16 -13.68
C ASN A 153 -1.21 4.47 -13.93
N LEU A 154 -0.85 5.18 -12.88
CA LEU A 154 -0.19 6.48 -12.96
C LEU A 154 1.34 6.36 -13.07
N ARG A 155 1.91 5.19 -12.75
CA ARG A 155 3.33 4.95 -12.97
C ARG A 155 3.66 5.06 -14.47
N ARG A 156 4.58 5.93 -14.78
CA ARG A 156 5.12 6.13 -16.13
C ARG A 156 6.32 5.22 -16.37
N GLY A 157 6.83 5.24 -17.61
CA GLY A 157 7.96 4.40 -18.02
C GLY A 157 7.54 2.95 -18.32
N ARG A 158 8.41 2.24 -19.03
CA ARG A 158 8.20 0.82 -19.37
C ARG A 158 8.57 -0.06 -18.19
N ALA A 159 7.76 -1.07 -17.93
CA ALA A 159 8.12 -2.13 -17.01
C ALA A 159 9.17 -3.07 -17.64
N PHE A 160 10.14 -3.55 -16.85
CA PHE A 160 11.20 -4.40 -17.38
C PHE A 160 10.68 -5.71 -18.03
N TRP A 161 9.54 -6.21 -17.58
CA TRP A 161 8.92 -7.40 -18.23
C TRP A 161 8.30 -7.10 -19.60
N GLN A 162 7.93 -5.84 -19.89
CA GLN A 162 7.57 -5.43 -21.25
C GLN A 162 8.81 -5.37 -22.15
N ILE A 163 9.99 -5.09 -21.59
CA ILE A 163 11.27 -5.19 -22.30
C ILE A 163 11.61 -6.68 -22.57
N LEU A 164 11.46 -7.55 -21.56
CA LEU A 164 11.63 -9.01 -21.76
C LEU A 164 10.71 -9.55 -22.84
N GLU A 165 9.48 -9.04 -22.94
CA GLU A 165 8.50 -9.40 -23.96
C GLU A 165 8.98 -9.10 -25.38
N ASP A 166 9.69 -8.00 -25.61
CA ASP A 166 10.24 -7.65 -26.93
C ASP A 166 11.28 -8.69 -27.41
N TYR A 167 11.88 -9.44 -26.49
CA TYR A 167 12.86 -10.51 -26.77
C TYR A 167 12.26 -11.91 -26.65
N ASP A 168 10.94 -12.04 -26.58
CA ASP A 168 10.20 -13.30 -26.39
C ASP A 168 10.66 -14.10 -25.13
N ILE A 169 11.16 -13.41 -24.09
CA ILE A 169 11.53 -14.00 -22.80
C ILE A 169 10.28 -13.99 -21.91
N PRO A 170 9.76 -15.18 -21.52
CA PRO A 170 8.57 -15.23 -20.70
C PRO A 170 8.81 -14.70 -19.29
N ALA A 171 7.83 -14.01 -18.71
CA ALA A 171 7.87 -13.54 -17.34
C ALA A 171 6.54 -13.78 -16.62
N THR A 172 6.64 -14.19 -15.35
CA THR A 172 5.53 -14.18 -14.40
C THR A 172 5.83 -13.18 -13.31
N ILE A 173 4.95 -12.20 -13.13
CA ILE A 173 5.09 -11.10 -12.15
C ILE A 173 3.96 -11.22 -11.15
N PHE A 174 4.28 -11.72 -9.96
CA PHE A 174 3.28 -12.04 -8.94
C PHE A 174 3.22 -10.98 -7.86
N LYS A 175 2.13 -10.21 -7.85
CA LYS A 175 1.75 -9.19 -6.84
C LYS A 175 2.76 -8.06 -6.62
N ILE A 176 3.54 -7.68 -7.65
CA ILE A 176 4.45 -6.54 -7.53
C ILE A 176 3.67 -5.25 -7.19
N PRO A 177 4.13 -4.43 -6.23
CA PRO A 177 3.56 -3.10 -5.98
C PRO A 177 3.61 -2.17 -7.19
N SER A 178 2.80 -1.10 -7.19
CA SER A 178 2.75 -0.08 -8.25
C SER A 178 2.43 -0.62 -9.65
N ASN A 179 1.71 -1.75 -9.74
CA ASN A 179 1.23 -2.35 -10.98
C ASN A 179 -0.28 -2.60 -10.95
N TYR A 180 -1.05 -1.59 -10.49
CA TYR A 180 -2.51 -1.62 -10.56
C TYR A 180 -3.05 -0.37 -11.27
N PRO A 181 -3.96 -0.52 -12.25
CA PRO A 181 -4.23 -1.78 -12.95
C PRO A 181 -2.96 -2.33 -13.61
N PRO A 182 -2.92 -3.65 -13.88
CA PRO A 182 -1.73 -4.25 -14.49
C PRO A 182 -1.47 -3.61 -15.85
N VAL A 183 -0.20 -3.30 -16.14
CA VAL A 183 0.18 -2.76 -17.45
C VAL A 183 -0.12 -3.77 -18.55
N GLU A 184 -0.51 -3.28 -19.74
CA GLU A 184 -0.75 -4.14 -20.90
C GLU A 184 0.53 -4.88 -21.29
N THR A 185 0.44 -6.21 -21.34
CA THR A 185 1.54 -7.12 -21.72
C THR A 185 0.98 -8.51 -22.03
N ARG A 186 1.71 -9.30 -22.80
CA ARG A 186 1.44 -10.73 -23.00
C ARG A 186 1.94 -11.59 -21.84
N GLN A 187 2.74 -11.01 -20.94
CA GLN A 187 3.30 -11.67 -19.76
C GLN A 187 2.20 -11.99 -18.72
N ARG A 188 2.48 -12.97 -17.87
CA ARG A 188 1.58 -13.29 -16.75
C ARG A 188 1.84 -12.34 -15.59
N THR A 189 0.89 -11.46 -15.30
CA THR A 189 1.01 -10.55 -14.17
C THR A 189 -0.24 -10.58 -13.30
N ILE A 190 -0.09 -10.47 -11.99
CA ILE A 190 -1.18 -10.19 -11.06
C ILE A 190 -0.82 -8.99 -10.20
N SER A 191 -1.78 -8.06 -10.02
CA SER A 191 -1.57 -6.83 -9.27
C SER A 191 -1.34 -7.08 -7.78
N GLY A 192 -0.47 -6.27 -7.19
CA GLY A 192 -0.15 -6.24 -5.76
C GLY A 192 -0.61 -4.96 -5.07
N MET A 193 0.27 -4.38 -4.25
CA MET A 193 0.02 -3.12 -3.55
C MET A 193 -0.41 -2.02 -4.54
N GLY A 194 -1.52 -1.34 -4.21
CA GLY A 194 -2.23 -0.43 -5.08
C GLY A 194 -3.58 -0.99 -5.56
N THR A 195 -3.80 -2.31 -5.49
CA THR A 195 -5.11 -2.92 -5.78
C THR A 195 -6.08 -2.58 -4.65
N PRO A 196 -7.21 -1.91 -4.96
CA PRO A 196 -8.22 -1.57 -3.96
C PRO A 196 -9.07 -2.77 -3.55
N ASP A 197 -9.89 -2.58 -2.53
CA ASP A 197 -11.05 -3.44 -2.27
C ASP A 197 -12.14 -3.23 -3.34
N LEU A 198 -13.21 -4.02 -3.32
CA LEU A 198 -14.30 -3.92 -4.30
C LEU A 198 -15.01 -2.55 -4.28
N LYS A 199 -14.92 -1.82 -3.19
CA LYS A 199 -15.51 -0.48 -3.03
C LYS A 199 -14.60 0.63 -3.55
N GLY A 200 -13.37 0.31 -3.96
CA GLY A 200 -12.38 1.27 -4.44
C GLY A 200 -11.53 1.90 -3.32
N TYR A 201 -11.41 1.28 -2.14
CA TYR A 201 -10.63 1.78 -1.02
C TYR A 201 -9.42 0.87 -0.73
N TYR A 202 -8.52 1.33 0.15
CA TYR A 202 -7.39 0.53 0.65
C TYR A 202 -7.79 -0.59 1.62
N GLY A 203 -9.09 -0.81 1.79
CA GLY A 203 -9.70 -1.82 2.62
C GLY A 203 -10.57 -1.20 3.70
N LEU A 204 -11.89 -1.41 3.61
CA LEU A 204 -12.86 -1.00 4.61
C LEU A 204 -13.47 -2.24 5.24
N PHE A 205 -13.08 -2.54 6.50
CA PHE A 205 -13.76 -3.57 7.27
C PHE A 205 -15.16 -3.13 7.70
N ASN A 206 -16.00 -4.10 8.06
CA ASN A 206 -17.28 -3.86 8.73
C ASN A 206 -17.28 -4.61 10.07
N TYR A 207 -17.67 -3.93 11.14
CA TYR A 207 -17.76 -4.49 12.46
C TYR A 207 -19.15 -4.27 13.03
N TYR A 208 -19.82 -5.37 13.44
CA TYR A 208 -21.18 -5.38 13.94
C TYR A 208 -21.17 -5.71 15.41
N THR A 209 -21.74 -4.84 16.24
CA THR A 209 -21.76 -5.04 17.69
C THR A 209 -22.99 -4.43 18.33
N ASN A 210 -23.44 -5.03 19.45
CA ASN A 210 -24.44 -4.44 20.33
C ASN A 210 -23.84 -3.81 21.59
N GLU A 211 -22.50 -3.68 21.62
CA GLU A 211 -21.83 -2.90 22.63
C GLU A 211 -21.90 -1.42 22.24
N TYR A 212 -22.53 -0.61 23.11
CA TYR A 212 -22.55 0.82 22.89
C TYR A 212 -21.11 1.35 22.96
N LYS A 213 -20.55 1.62 21.82
CA LYS A 213 -19.35 2.43 21.70
C LYS A 213 -19.80 3.78 21.16
N THR A 214 -19.51 4.85 21.88
CA THR A 214 -19.49 6.19 21.30
C THR A 214 -18.36 6.24 20.27
N VAL A 215 -18.54 5.48 19.24
CA VAL A 215 -17.73 5.57 18.06
C VAL A 215 -18.41 6.64 17.24
N THR A 216 -17.94 7.85 17.43
CA THR A 216 -17.98 8.77 16.31
C THR A 216 -17.43 7.99 15.12
N GLU A 217 -17.92 8.21 13.90
CA GLU A 217 -17.44 7.60 12.66
C GLU A 217 -15.93 7.80 12.39
N GLU A 218 -15.17 8.10 13.41
CA GLU A 218 -13.77 8.51 13.54
C GLU A 218 -12.78 7.38 13.74
N TYR A 219 -13.12 6.13 13.41
CA TYR A 219 -12.07 5.18 13.20
C TYR A 219 -11.29 5.63 11.96
N GLY A 220 -10.20 6.34 12.25
CA GLY A 220 -9.37 7.04 11.27
C GLY A 220 -8.80 6.16 10.18
N GLY A 221 -9.66 5.75 9.28
CA GLY A 221 -9.30 5.16 8.03
C GLY A 221 -9.26 3.65 8.01
N GLY A 222 -10.31 3.00 7.61
CA GLY A 222 -10.26 1.61 7.24
C GLY A 222 -11.43 0.76 7.73
N GLY A 223 -12.49 1.32 8.33
CA GLY A 223 -13.62 0.50 8.72
C GLY A 223 -14.89 1.25 9.10
N ARG A 224 -15.96 0.49 9.22
CA ARG A 224 -17.26 0.98 9.68
C ARG A 224 -17.76 0.12 10.82
N VAL A 225 -18.15 0.74 11.93
CA VAL A 225 -18.82 0.09 13.06
C VAL A 225 -20.33 0.25 12.90
N HIS A 226 -21.05 -0.85 13.04
CA HIS A 226 -22.50 -0.92 12.90
C HIS A 226 -23.10 -1.34 14.24
N ASP A 227 -23.94 -0.47 14.81
CA ASP A 227 -24.73 -0.83 15.98
C ASP A 227 -25.83 -1.82 15.55
N VAL A 228 -25.90 -2.95 16.24
CA VAL A 228 -26.91 -3.98 15.96
C VAL A 228 -27.67 -4.37 17.24
N TYR A 229 -28.89 -4.86 17.06
CA TYR A 229 -29.71 -5.33 18.15
C TYR A 229 -29.80 -6.86 18.12
N VAL A 230 -29.63 -7.49 19.28
CA VAL A 230 -29.85 -8.93 19.44
C VAL A 230 -31.27 -9.12 19.98
N ILE A 231 -32.19 -9.56 19.13
CA ILE A 231 -33.59 -9.78 19.47
C ILE A 231 -33.92 -11.26 19.30
N GLY A 232 -34.30 -11.95 20.38
CA GLY A 232 -34.61 -13.39 20.32
C GLY A 232 -33.48 -14.26 19.77
N ASN A 233 -32.22 -13.99 20.17
CA ASN A 233 -31.00 -14.64 19.65
C ASN A 233 -30.77 -14.44 18.14
N ARG A 234 -31.28 -13.37 17.58
CA ARG A 234 -31.14 -13.05 16.17
C ARG A 234 -30.60 -11.62 15.99
N VAL A 235 -29.72 -11.46 15.01
CA VAL A 235 -29.22 -10.17 14.50
C VAL A 235 -29.59 -10.07 13.03
N GLU A 236 -30.09 -8.91 12.61
CA GLU A 236 -30.29 -8.55 11.21
C GLU A 236 -29.46 -7.31 10.91
N ALA A 237 -28.67 -7.38 9.85
CA ALA A 237 -27.78 -6.29 9.46
C ALA A 237 -27.52 -6.30 7.94
N ARG A 238 -26.70 -5.34 7.49
CA ARG A 238 -26.36 -5.17 6.07
C ARG A 238 -24.87 -5.07 5.89
N ILE A 239 -24.36 -5.68 4.82
CA ILE A 239 -22.98 -5.50 4.37
C ILE A 239 -23.01 -4.42 3.27
N PRO A 240 -22.37 -3.26 3.49
CA PRO A 240 -22.28 -2.22 2.47
C PRO A 240 -21.34 -2.61 1.35
N GLY A 241 -21.77 -2.41 0.12
CA GLY A 241 -21.05 -2.71 -1.10
C GLY A 241 -20.58 -1.48 -1.88
N PRO A 242 -20.16 -1.65 -3.11
CA PRO A 242 -19.78 -0.54 -3.98
C PRO A 242 -20.99 0.35 -4.32
N ASN A 243 -20.70 1.59 -4.66
CA ASN A 243 -21.73 2.53 -5.12
C ASN A 243 -22.33 2.07 -6.44
N ASN A 244 -23.64 2.30 -6.63
CA ASN A 244 -24.38 1.90 -7.82
C ASN A 244 -24.28 2.99 -8.92
N PRO A 245 -23.44 2.80 -9.96
CA PRO A 245 -23.26 3.79 -11.01
C PRO A 245 -24.48 3.93 -11.93
N PHE A 246 -25.40 2.97 -11.90
CA PHE A 246 -26.62 2.96 -12.73
C PHE A 246 -27.78 3.70 -12.08
N LYS A 247 -27.63 4.18 -10.85
CA LYS A 247 -28.64 5.00 -10.16
C LYS A 247 -28.16 6.43 -9.97
N ARG A 248 -29.10 7.36 -10.07
CA ARG A 248 -28.80 8.77 -9.82
C ARG A 248 -28.32 8.98 -8.39
N GLY A 249 -27.23 9.75 -8.23
CA GLY A 249 -26.61 9.99 -6.93
C GLY A 249 -25.66 8.88 -6.44
N ASN A 250 -25.44 7.84 -7.27
CA ASN A 250 -24.54 6.73 -6.96
C ASN A 250 -24.73 6.16 -5.55
N PRO A 251 -25.94 5.74 -5.14
CA PRO A 251 -26.18 5.25 -3.80
C PRO A 251 -25.37 3.98 -3.51
N GLU A 252 -24.94 3.82 -2.27
CA GLU A 252 -24.27 2.59 -1.81
C GLU A 252 -25.21 1.38 -1.96
N THR A 253 -24.67 0.24 -2.41
CA THR A 253 -25.39 -1.03 -2.45
C THR A 253 -25.24 -1.77 -1.12
N PHE A 254 -26.14 -2.72 -0.86
CA PHE A 254 -26.12 -3.51 0.38
C PHE A 254 -26.51 -4.95 0.10
N VAL A 255 -26.00 -5.85 0.95
CA VAL A 255 -26.48 -7.23 1.05
C VAL A 255 -26.98 -7.43 2.47
N ASP A 256 -28.26 -7.78 2.61
CA ASP A 256 -28.85 -8.11 3.91
C ASP A 256 -28.31 -9.47 4.39
N PHE A 257 -28.02 -9.58 5.68
CA PHE A 257 -27.65 -10.83 6.32
C PHE A 257 -28.31 -11.00 7.69
N LYS A 258 -28.42 -12.25 8.12
CA LYS A 258 -28.99 -12.63 9.41
C LYS A 258 -28.02 -13.53 10.16
N VAL A 259 -27.95 -13.32 11.46
CA VAL A 259 -27.19 -14.16 12.37
C VAL A 259 -28.16 -14.79 13.36
N PHE A 260 -28.10 -16.11 13.48
CA PHE A 260 -28.88 -16.88 14.46
C PHE A 260 -27.90 -17.41 15.51
N ILE A 261 -27.99 -16.89 16.71
CA ILE A 261 -27.10 -17.22 17.84
C ILE A 261 -27.69 -18.45 18.55
N ASP A 262 -26.86 -19.46 18.74
CA ASP A 262 -27.27 -20.61 19.56
C ASP A 262 -27.51 -20.15 21.00
N PRO A 263 -28.65 -20.49 21.62
CA PRO A 263 -28.98 -20.00 22.97
C PRO A 263 -28.05 -20.54 24.07
N VAL A 264 -27.39 -21.68 23.84
CA VAL A 264 -26.55 -22.36 24.82
C VAL A 264 -25.08 -22.32 24.48
N ASN A 265 -24.73 -22.60 23.23
CA ASN A 265 -23.35 -22.75 22.79
C ASN A 265 -22.77 -21.43 22.22
N PRO A 266 -21.44 -21.20 22.27
CA PRO A 266 -20.80 -20.03 21.69
C PRO A 266 -20.64 -20.17 20.17
N VAL A 267 -21.77 -20.34 19.46
CA VAL A 267 -21.82 -20.50 18.00
C VAL A 267 -22.96 -19.70 17.41
N ALA A 268 -22.80 -19.31 16.14
CA ALA A 268 -23.86 -18.63 15.39
C ALA A 268 -23.92 -19.13 13.95
N LYS A 269 -25.14 -19.23 13.40
CA LYS A 269 -25.38 -19.44 11.98
C LYS A 269 -25.55 -18.11 11.30
N ILE A 270 -24.76 -17.86 10.25
CA ILE A 270 -24.85 -16.67 9.40
C ILE A 270 -25.55 -17.08 8.09
N SER A 271 -26.54 -16.29 7.68
CA SER A 271 -27.32 -16.52 6.46
C SER A 271 -27.42 -15.23 5.65
N TYR A 272 -27.05 -15.27 4.38
CA TYR A 272 -27.21 -14.17 3.41
C TYR A 272 -27.26 -14.71 1.99
N GLN A 273 -28.00 -14.03 1.14
CA GLN A 273 -28.30 -14.50 -0.21
C GLN A 273 -28.73 -15.98 -0.15
N ASN A 274 -28.14 -16.88 -0.89
CA ASN A 274 -28.48 -18.32 -0.83
C ASN A 274 -27.39 -19.13 -0.10
N GLN A 275 -26.69 -18.52 0.84
CA GLN A 275 -25.58 -19.13 1.59
C GLN A 275 -25.89 -19.16 3.09
N GLU A 276 -25.55 -20.26 3.71
CA GLU A 276 -25.59 -20.43 5.17
C GLU A 276 -24.28 -21.12 5.63
N PHE A 277 -23.78 -20.69 6.77
CA PHE A 277 -22.63 -21.32 7.42
C PHE A 277 -22.67 -21.06 8.93
N ILE A 278 -21.98 -21.92 9.69
CA ILE A 278 -21.88 -21.82 11.13
C ILE A 278 -20.46 -21.39 11.49
N LEU A 279 -20.34 -20.50 12.45
CA LEU A 279 -19.08 -20.11 13.07
C LEU A 279 -19.15 -20.32 14.56
N ARG A 280 -18.08 -20.83 15.13
CA ARG A 280 -17.82 -20.78 16.56
C ARG A 280 -17.22 -19.40 16.92
N GLU A 281 -17.36 -19.04 18.18
CA GLU A 281 -16.63 -17.87 18.70
C GLU A 281 -15.12 -18.02 18.48
N LYS A 282 -14.46 -16.96 18.04
CA LYS A 282 -13.04 -16.89 17.65
C LYS A 282 -12.66 -17.73 16.41
N GLU A 283 -13.63 -17.96 15.52
CA GLU A 283 -13.42 -18.69 14.27
C GLU A 283 -13.54 -17.78 13.04
N TRP A 284 -12.61 -17.95 12.08
CA TRP A 284 -12.65 -17.36 10.74
C TRP A 284 -13.47 -18.26 9.80
N SER A 285 -14.34 -17.66 9.00
CA SER A 285 -15.22 -18.40 8.07
C SER A 285 -14.50 -19.00 6.85
N GLY A 286 -13.23 -18.63 6.61
CA GLY A 286 -12.68 -18.71 5.27
C GLY A 286 -13.41 -17.77 4.30
N TRP A 287 -13.01 -17.78 3.03
CA TRP A 287 -13.61 -16.91 2.01
C TRP A 287 -15.07 -17.22 1.75
N LYS A 288 -15.87 -16.16 1.70
CA LYS A 288 -17.30 -16.20 1.35
C LYS A 288 -17.54 -15.25 0.19
N LYS A 289 -18.19 -15.76 -0.86
CA LYS A 289 -18.58 -14.96 -2.03
C LYS A 289 -19.77 -14.07 -1.68
N ILE A 290 -19.75 -12.82 -2.14
CA ILE A 290 -20.83 -11.85 -1.97
C ILE A 290 -21.08 -11.13 -3.30
N ARG A 291 -22.35 -10.93 -3.67
CA ARG A 291 -22.73 -10.30 -4.92
C ARG A 291 -23.60 -9.07 -4.68
N PHE A 292 -23.19 -7.94 -5.24
CA PHE A 292 -23.91 -6.68 -5.16
C PHE A 292 -24.61 -6.41 -6.49
N GLU A 293 -25.94 -6.35 -6.46
CA GLU A 293 -26.76 -6.07 -7.64
C GLU A 293 -26.90 -4.55 -7.83
N PHE A 294 -26.61 -4.07 -9.03
CA PHE A 294 -26.77 -2.67 -9.43
C PHE A 294 -28.14 -2.46 -10.11
N ILE A 295 -28.38 -3.26 -11.14
CA ILE A 295 -29.64 -3.40 -11.88
C ILE A 295 -29.80 -4.88 -12.23
N PRO A 296 -30.98 -5.36 -12.66
CA PRO A 296 -31.23 -6.81 -12.87
C PRO A 296 -30.21 -7.55 -13.75
N SER A 297 -29.53 -6.84 -14.65
CA SER A 297 -28.51 -7.44 -15.55
C SER A 297 -27.07 -7.14 -15.17
N GLN A 298 -26.82 -6.36 -14.11
CA GLN A 298 -25.48 -5.89 -13.75
C GLN A 298 -25.22 -6.03 -12.25
N SER A 299 -24.09 -6.59 -11.90
CA SER A 299 -23.65 -6.79 -10.52
C SER A 299 -22.14 -6.79 -10.41
N ALA A 300 -21.64 -6.63 -9.20
CA ALA A 300 -20.23 -6.86 -8.86
C ALA A 300 -20.10 -8.00 -7.88
N SER A 301 -19.13 -8.87 -8.12
CA SER A 301 -18.79 -10.02 -7.27
C SER A 301 -17.58 -9.68 -6.42
N GLY A 302 -17.67 -9.99 -5.12
CA GLY A 302 -16.57 -9.86 -4.18
C GLY A 302 -16.47 -11.08 -3.28
N ILE A 303 -15.37 -11.12 -2.52
CA ILE A 303 -15.13 -12.13 -1.50
C ILE A 303 -14.75 -11.44 -0.17
N CYS A 304 -15.22 -11.97 0.93
CA CYS A 304 -14.87 -11.49 2.28
C CYS A 304 -14.79 -12.66 3.25
N MET A 305 -14.18 -12.42 4.40
CA MET A 305 -14.16 -13.36 5.51
C MET A 305 -14.93 -12.79 6.70
N PHE A 306 -15.62 -13.65 7.41
CA PHE A 306 -16.28 -13.33 8.67
C PHE A 306 -15.45 -13.88 9.82
N TYR A 307 -15.37 -13.13 10.91
CA TYR A 307 -14.77 -13.56 12.15
C TYR A 307 -15.74 -13.30 13.29
N LEU A 308 -16.24 -14.38 13.91
CA LEU A 308 -17.15 -14.30 15.05
C LEU A 308 -16.33 -14.10 16.32
N LYS A 309 -16.20 -12.84 16.74
CA LYS A 309 -15.34 -12.50 17.88
C LYS A 309 -15.96 -12.89 19.21
N GLU A 310 -17.27 -12.64 19.37
CA GLU A 310 -18.01 -12.89 20.61
C GLU A 310 -19.50 -13.01 20.30
N VAL A 311 -20.19 -13.95 20.95
CA VAL A 311 -21.66 -14.07 20.85
C VAL A 311 -22.37 -13.57 22.09
N ARG A 312 -21.76 -13.71 23.29
CA ARG A 312 -22.29 -13.30 24.60
C ARG A 312 -21.14 -12.93 25.55
N PRO A 313 -21.31 -11.97 26.51
CA PRO A 313 -22.52 -11.17 26.77
C PRO A 313 -22.78 -10.09 25.71
N LYS A 314 -21.79 -9.80 24.85
CA LYS A 314 -21.90 -8.86 23.73
C LYS A 314 -21.79 -9.62 22.41
N PHE A 315 -22.52 -9.16 21.42
CA PHE A 315 -22.37 -9.66 20.06
C PHE A 315 -21.30 -8.87 19.35
N LYS A 316 -20.31 -9.56 18.76
CA LYS A 316 -19.19 -8.95 18.02
C LYS A 316 -18.87 -9.80 16.78
N LEU A 317 -19.13 -9.26 15.61
CA LEU A 317 -18.84 -9.88 14.33
C LEU A 317 -18.01 -8.93 13.47
N TYR A 318 -16.83 -9.36 13.07
CA TYR A 318 -16.00 -8.67 12.10
C TYR A 318 -16.23 -9.28 10.70
N VAL A 319 -16.30 -8.40 9.69
CA VAL A 319 -16.29 -8.77 8.27
C VAL A 319 -15.14 -8.04 7.60
N SER A 320 -14.25 -8.80 6.96
CA SER A 320 -13.07 -8.24 6.31
C SER A 320 -13.44 -7.26 5.18
N PRO A 321 -12.53 -6.39 4.75
CA PRO A 321 -12.69 -5.67 3.49
C PRO A 321 -13.11 -6.61 2.37
N ILE A 322 -14.00 -6.15 1.50
CA ILE A 322 -14.52 -6.96 0.40
C ILE A 322 -13.49 -6.96 -0.73
N ASN A 323 -12.76 -8.03 -0.86
CA ASN A 323 -11.80 -8.22 -1.94
C ASN A 323 -12.54 -8.42 -3.28
N ILE A 324 -11.89 -8.06 -4.39
CA ILE A 324 -12.38 -8.37 -5.74
C ILE A 324 -12.38 -9.88 -5.90
N ASP A 325 -13.47 -10.47 -6.39
CA ASP A 325 -13.54 -11.92 -6.66
C ASP A 325 -12.57 -12.31 -7.79
N PRO A 326 -11.50 -13.08 -7.54
CA PRO A 326 -10.53 -13.43 -8.57
C PRO A 326 -11.09 -14.37 -9.66
N ALA A 327 -12.20 -15.05 -9.39
CA ALA A 327 -12.90 -15.90 -10.36
C ALA A 327 -13.80 -15.10 -11.31
N ASP A 328 -14.27 -13.92 -10.86
CA ASP A 328 -15.17 -13.04 -11.61
C ASP A 328 -14.83 -11.57 -11.31
N PRO A 329 -13.62 -11.11 -11.71
CA PRO A 329 -13.12 -9.82 -11.29
C PRO A 329 -13.91 -8.68 -11.93
N ALA A 330 -14.53 -7.83 -11.09
CA ALA A 330 -15.22 -6.62 -11.51
C ALA A 330 -14.25 -5.48 -11.89
N LEU A 331 -12.99 -5.58 -11.47
CA LEU A 331 -11.91 -4.64 -11.74
C LEU A 331 -10.69 -5.41 -12.26
N PRO A 332 -9.81 -4.82 -13.07
CA PRO A 332 -8.66 -5.52 -13.66
C PRO A 332 -7.68 -5.99 -12.57
N LEU A 333 -7.43 -7.30 -12.50
CA LEU A 333 -6.51 -7.90 -11.52
C LEU A 333 -5.24 -8.46 -12.16
N SER A 334 -5.33 -8.94 -13.40
CA SER A 334 -4.24 -9.70 -14.02
C SER A 334 -4.13 -9.47 -15.52
N THR A 335 -2.95 -9.76 -16.05
CA THR A 335 -2.68 -9.87 -17.48
C THR A 335 -2.02 -11.24 -17.75
N PRO A 336 -2.56 -12.06 -18.66
CA PRO A 336 -3.88 -11.92 -19.26
C PRO A 336 -4.99 -11.98 -18.20
N GLU A 337 -6.16 -11.51 -18.55
CA GLU A 337 -7.32 -11.47 -17.62
C GLU A 337 -7.69 -12.87 -17.11
N SER A 338 -7.41 -13.93 -17.88
CA SER A 338 -7.64 -15.32 -17.48
C SER A 338 -6.77 -15.76 -16.30
N TYR A 339 -5.63 -15.10 -16.05
CA TYR A 339 -4.66 -15.58 -15.07
C TYR A 339 -5.19 -15.58 -13.63
N SER A 340 -5.91 -14.54 -13.21
CA SER A 340 -6.57 -14.54 -11.89
C SER A 340 -7.62 -15.64 -11.77
N ARG A 341 -8.38 -15.90 -12.85
CA ARG A 341 -9.38 -16.98 -12.92
C ARG A 341 -8.73 -18.36 -12.85
N GLU A 342 -7.59 -18.56 -13.51
CA GLU A 342 -6.80 -19.81 -13.46
C GLU A 342 -6.34 -20.09 -12.02
N LEU A 343 -5.80 -19.09 -11.33
CA LEU A 343 -5.42 -19.18 -9.92
C LEU A 343 -6.63 -19.51 -9.03
N ALA A 344 -7.74 -18.78 -9.22
CA ALA A 344 -8.97 -19.02 -8.46
C ALA A 344 -9.57 -20.40 -8.70
N LYS A 345 -9.49 -20.95 -9.92
CA LYS A 345 -9.92 -22.31 -10.23
C LYS A 345 -9.10 -23.35 -9.47
N LYS A 346 -7.80 -23.08 -9.24
CA LYS A 346 -6.89 -24.02 -8.59
C LYS A 346 -6.93 -23.93 -7.06
N PHE A 347 -6.90 -22.72 -6.52
CA PHE A 347 -6.74 -22.47 -5.08
C PHE A 347 -8.06 -22.08 -4.39
N GLY A 348 -9.13 -21.83 -5.14
CA GLY A 348 -10.30 -21.15 -4.64
C GLY A 348 -10.08 -19.64 -4.52
N PRO A 349 -10.93 -18.93 -3.81
CA PRO A 349 -10.79 -17.51 -3.53
C PRO A 349 -9.51 -17.22 -2.72
N PHE A 350 -8.88 -16.07 -2.98
CA PHE A 350 -7.65 -15.64 -2.30
C PHE A 350 -7.60 -14.12 -2.19
N PHE A 351 -6.71 -13.59 -1.36
CA PHE A 351 -6.52 -12.15 -1.19
C PHE A 351 -6.12 -11.46 -2.50
N THR A 352 -6.96 -10.51 -2.94
CA THR A 352 -6.72 -9.65 -4.10
C THR A 352 -6.45 -8.21 -3.73
N LYS A 353 -6.81 -7.78 -2.52
CA LYS A 353 -6.48 -6.45 -1.99
C LYS A 353 -4.96 -6.30 -1.83
N GLY A 354 -4.43 -5.14 -2.24
CA GLY A 354 -2.98 -4.90 -2.31
C GLY A 354 -2.24 -4.90 -0.99
N LEU A 355 -2.90 -4.54 0.11
CA LEU A 355 -2.43 -4.70 1.50
C LEU A 355 -3.35 -5.71 2.20
N PRO A 356 -3.03 -7.01 2.17
CA PRO A 356 -3.99 -8.06 2.51
C PRO A 356 -4.35 -8.09 4.00
N ALA A 357 -3.40 -7.97 4.93
CA ALA A 357 -3.70 -7.94 6.36
C ALA A 357 -4.38 -6.63 6.77
N ASP A 358 -5.32 -6.70 7.71
CA ASP A 358 -6.12 -5.55 8.13
C ASP A 358 -5.46 -4.82 9.32
N THR A 359 -4.42 -4.05 9.01
CA THR A 359 -3.71 -3.22 9.99
C THR A 359 -4.64 -2.19 10.63
N ALA A 360 -5.63 -1.68 9.89
CA ALA A 360 -6.60 -0.72 10.40
C ALA A 360 -7.52 -1.32 11.48
N ALA A 361 -7.93 -2.58 11.32
CA ALA A 361 -8.72 -3.27 12.33
C ALA A 361 -7.91 -3.52 13.62
N LEU A 362 -6.61 -3.82 13.50
CA LEU A 362 -5.72 -3.92 14.67
C LEU A 362 -5.49 -2.56 15.32
N GLU A 363 -5.22 -1.52 14.54
CA GLU A 363 -4.95 -0.17 15.06
C GLU A 363 -6.15 0.42 15.84
N ASN A 364 -7.36 0.07 15.43
CA ASN A 364 -8.61 0.53 16.05
C ASN A 364 -9.18 -0.44 17.10
N ASP A 365 -8.41 -1.41 17.59
CA ASP A 365 -8.83 -2.40 18.59
C ASP A 365 -10.09 -3.21 18.20
N ILE A 366 -10.33 -3.34 16.92
CA ILE A 366 -11.37 -4.23 16.37
C ILE A 366 -10.87 -5.67 16.35
N LEU A 367 -9.63 -5.88 15.90
CA LEU A 367 -8.88 -7.11 16.11
C LEU A 367 -7.81 -6.87 17.17
N ASP A 368 -7.54 -7.85 18.00
CA ASP A 368 -6.35 -7.86 18.85
C ASP A 368 -5.13 -8.42 18.08
N GLU A 369 -3.97 -8.42 18.70
CA GLU A 369 -2.71 -8.87 18.11
C GLU A 369 -2.79 -10.33 17.64
N LYS A 370 -3.43 -11.20 18.40
CA LYS A 370 -3.59 -12.61 18.07
C LYS A 370 -4.55 -12.84 16.90
N GLU A 371 -5.65 -12.10 16.89
CA GLU A 371 -6.66 -12.16 15.83
C GLU A 371 -6.12 -11.63 14.50
N PHE A 372 -5.33 -10.53 14.55
CA PHE A 372 -4.63 -9.99 13.40
C PHE A 372 -3.59 -10.98 12.84
N LEU A 373 -2.77 -11.58 13.71
CA LEU A 373 -1.79 -12.57 13.30
C LEU A 373 -2.43 -13.82 12.72
N ALA A 374 -3.61 -14.23 13.21
CA ALA A 374 -4.36 -15.33 12.62
C ALA A 374 -4.84 -15.01 11.20
N GLN A 375 -5.27 -13.76 10.93
CA GLN A 375 -5.61 -13.33 9.58
C GLN A 375 -4.37 -13.28 8.67
N ASP A 376 -3.29 -12.69 9.15
CA ASP A 376 -2.05 -12.57 8.36
C ASP A 376 -1.39 -13.93 8.09
N GLU A 377 -1.57 -14.91 8.97
CA GLU A 377 -1.14 -16.29 8.72
C GLU A 377 -1.90 -16.92 7.56
N ILE A 378 -3.21 -16.64 7.39
CA ILE A 378 -3.97 -17.08 6.20
C ILE A 378 -3.34 -16.48 4.94
N VAL A 379 -2.97 -15.19 4.95
CA VAL A 379 -2.27 -14.52 3.83
C VAL A 379 -0.96 -15.22 3.51
N TYR A 380 -0.15 -15.53 4.53
CA TYR A 380 1.13 -16.20 4.34
C TYR A 380 0.98 -17.60 3.75
N GLN A 381 0.03 -18.40 4.25
CA GLN A 381 -0.22 -19.76 3.75
C GLN A 381 -0.72 -19.76 2.30
N GLU A 382 -1.63 -18.85 1.95
CA GLU A 382 -2.05 -18.66 0.56
C GLU A 382 -0.85 -18.29 -0.34
N SER A 383 0.00 -17.37 0.12
CA SER A 383 1.20 -16.95 -0.63
C SER A 383 2.18 -18.09 -0.82
N MET A 384 2.42 -18.92 0.21
CA MET A 384 3.32 -20.08 0.10
C MET A 384 2.78 -21.14 -0.87
N ALA A 385 1.48 -21.44 -0.82
CA ALA A 385 0.87 -22.40 -1.73
C ALA A 385 0.95 -21.94 -3.20
N MET A 386 0.74 -20.63 -3.44
CA MET A 386 0.85 -20.06 -4.79
C MET A 386 2.30 -19.98 -5.25
N LEU A 387 3.26 -19.65 -4.37
CA LEU A 387 4.69 -19.70 -4.71
C LEU A 387 5.10 -21.11 -5.15
N GLU A 388 4.71 -22.13 -4.39
CA GLU A 388 5.02 -23.52 -4.75
C GLU A 388 4.49 -23.87 -6.13
N GLU A 389 3.29 -23.43 -6.47
CA GLU A 389 2.71 -23.68 -7.79
C GLU A 389 3.43 -22.94 -8.90
N GLU A 390 3.75 -21.66 -8.73
CA GLU A 390 4.47 -20.90 -9.74
C GLU A 390 5.88 -21.47 -9.95
N LEU A 391 6.55 -21.95 -8.89
CA LEU A 391 7.83 -22.66 -9.00
C LEU A 391 7.71 -23.98 -9.76
N LYS A 392 6.63 -24.76 -9.55
CA LYS A 392 6.37 -25.99 -10.32
C LYS A 392 6.19 -25.72 -11.81
N ASN A 393 5.64 -24.56 -12.17
CA ASN A 393 5.37 -24.17 -13.55
C ASN A 393 6.51 -23.36 -14.17
N PHE A 394 7.51 -22.95 -13.40
CA PHE A 394 8.63 -22.13 -13.86
C PHE A 394 9.63 -22.91 -14.73
N ARG A 395 9.51 -22.79 -16.06
CA ARG A 395 10.33 -23.53 -17.04
C ARG A 395 11.44 -22.70 -17.67
N SER A 396 11.21 -21.39 -17.88
CA SER A 396 12.13 -20.48 -18.54
C SER A 396 11.84 -19.03 -18.19
N GLY A 397 12.77 -18.14 -18.46
CA GLY A 397 12.60 -16.70 -18.31
C GLY A 397 12.63 -16.24 -16.86
N LEU A 398 11.70 -15.38 -16.47
CA LEU A 398 11.70 -14.73 -15.18
C LEU A 398 10.44 -15.08 -14.35
N LEU A 399 10.65 -15.34 -13.06
CA LEU A 399 9.59 -15.37 -12.04
C LEU A 399 9.93 -14.32 -10.98
N PHE A 400 9.09 -13.30 -10.84
CA PHE A 400 9.10 -12.39 -9.71
C PHE A 400 7.94 -12.76 -8.76
N TYR A 401 8.25 -12.92 -7.47
CA TYR A 401 7.27 -13.25 -6.44
C TYR A 401 7.42 -12.35 -5.23
N TYR A 402 6.30 -11.73 -4.79
CA TYR A 402 6.28 -10.70 -3.75
C TYR A 402 5.64 -11.20 -2.44
N PHE A 403 6.23 -10.80 -1.30
CA PHE A 403 5.71 -10.99 0.05
C PHE A 403 5.58 -9.65 0.76
N SER A 404 4.41 -9.38 1.35
CA SER A 404 4.13 -8.15 2.13
C SER A 404 4.19 -8.33 3.63
N ASN A 405 4.27 -9.57 4.13
CA ASN A 405 4.14 -9.87 5.57
C ASN A 405 5.23 -9.22 6.42
N THR A 406 6.47 -9.10 5.90
CA THR A 406 7.59 -8.48 6.62
C THR A 406 7.30 -7.02 6.92
N ASP A 407 6.85 -6.27 5.94
CA ASP A 407 6.45 -4.88 6.07
C ASP A 407 5.30 -4.70 7.06
N GLN A 408 4.16 -5.38 6.81
CA GLN A 408 2.94 -5.18 7.60
C GLN A 408 3.12 -5.57 9.08
N ARG A 409 3.85 -6.66 9.36
CA ARG A 409 4.14 -7.05 10.75
C ARG A 409 5.12 -6.10 11.42
N GLN A 410 6.14 -5.60 10.73
CA GLN A 410 7.05 -4.63 11.32
C GLN A 410 6.36 -3.31 11.64
N HIS A 411 5.46 -2.81 10.79
CA HIS A 411 4.64 -1.65 11.12
C HIS A 411 3.92 -1.82 12.45
N MET A 412 3.28 -2.97 12.68
CA MET A 412 2.37 -3.17 13.81
C MET A 412 3.06 -3.65 15.10
N PHE A 413 4.17 -4.39 15.00
CA PHE A 413 4.79 -5.06 16.13
C PHE A 413 6.14 -4.47 16.56
N PHE A 414 6.67 -3.47 15.88
CA PHE A 414 7.98 -2.89 16.22
C PHE A 414 8.03 -2.35 17.66
N ARG A 415 6.92 -1.77 18.16
CA ARG A 415 6.75 -1.31 19.53
C ARG A 415 7.01 -2.39 20.58
N LEU A 416 6.86 -3.67 20.24
CA LEU A 416 7.02 -4.78 21.18
C LEU A 416 8.46 -5.29 21.26
N ILE A 417 9.35 -4.85 20.37
CA ILE A 417 10.80 -5.11 20.43
C ILE A 417 11.60 -3.85 20.79
N ASP A 418 10.96 -2.70 20.87
CA ASP A 418 11.55 -1.40 21.19
C ASP A 418 11.03 -0.87 22.55
N ARG A 419 11.77 -1.13 23.63
CA ARG A 419 11.39 -0.73 24.99
C ARG A 419 11.24 0.78 25.20
N ASN A 420 11.84 1.59 24.32
CA ASN A 420 11.74 3.06 24.38
C ASN A 420 10.56 3.61 23.57
N HIS A 421 9.79 2.74 22.91
CA HIS A 421 8.61 3.18 22.15
C HIS A 421 7.51 3.66 23.11
N PRO A 422 6.84 4.81 22.85
CA PRO A 422 5.77 5.30 23.71
C PRO A 422 4.59 4.34 23.91
N ALA A 423 4.34 3.47 22.93
CA ALA A 423 3.30 2.42 22.97
C ALA A 423 3.87 1.03 23.37
N TYR A 424 5.05 0.96 24.00
CA TYR A 424 5.58 -0.31 24.49
C TYR A 424 4.70 -0.83 25.64
N ASP A 425 4.35 -2.12 25.56
CA ASP A 425 3.64 -2.84 26.61
C ASP A 425 4.41 -4.13 26.96
N GLU A 426 4.82 -4.29 28.20
CA GLU A 426 5.66 -5.40 28.62
C GLU A 426 4.94 -6.75 28.53
N LYS A 427 3.62 -6.80 28.78
CA LYS A 427 2.84 -8.04 28.69
C LYS A 427 2.68 -8.48 27.24
N LEU A 428 2.32 -7.54 26.35
CA LEU A 428 2.25 -7.82 24.92
C LEU A 428 3.62 -8.17 24.35
N ALA A 429 4.69 -7.51 24.80
CA ALA A 429 6.05 -7.83 24.39
C ALA A 429 6.48 -9.24 24.82
N ALA A 430 6.07 -9.70 25.99
CA ALA A 430 6.31 -11.08 26.45
C ALA A 430 5.60 -12.11 25.57
N GLU A 431 4.39 -11.81 25.09
CA GLU A 431 3.59 -12.71 24.25
C GLU A 431 3.96 -12.62 22.75
N PHE A 432 4.13 -11.40 22.23
CA PHE A 432 4.29 -11.14 20.79
C PHE A 432 5.65 -10.58 20.37
N GLY A 433 6.61 -10.41 21.26
CA GLY A 433 7.94 -9.87 20.93
C GLY A 433 8.78 -10.71 19.97
N GLN A 434 8.37 -11.96 19.70
CA GLN A 434 9.01 -12.83 18.72
C GLN A 434 8.39 -12.76 17.31
N VAL A 435 7.30 -12.04 17.13
CA VAL A 435 6.55 -11.98 15.85
C VAL A 435 7.44 -11.57 14.68
N ILE A 436 8.22 -10.50 14.82
CA ILE A 436 9.11 -10.04 13.75
C ILE A 436 10.16 -11.11 13.42
N ARG A 437 10.78 -11.73 14.44
CA ARG A 437 11.75 -12.82 14.24
C ARG A 437 11.13 -14.00 13.48
N GLU A 438 9.93 -14.42 13.88
CA GLU A 438 9.24 -15.52 13.21
C GLU A 438 8.88 -15.18 11.77
N THR A 439 8.59 -13.92 11.49
CA THR A 439 8.36 -13.45 10.11
C THR A 439 9.61 -13.62 9.24
N TYR A 440 10.80 -13.29 9.77
CA TYR A 440 12.05 -13.54 9.04
C TYR A 440 12.32 -15.04 8.81
N ARG A 441 11.97 -15.90 9.78
CA ARG A 441 12.02 -17.36 9.59
C ARG A 441 11.01 -17.83 8.53
N GLN A 442 9.84 -17.21 8.44
CA GLN A 442 8.89 -17.48 7.35
C GLN A 442 9.48 -17.14 5.99
N MET A 443 10.20 -16.02 5.87
CA MET A 443 10.89 -15.65 4.64
C MET A 443 12.05 -16.62 4.32
N ASP A 444 12.76 -17.11 5.34
CA ASP A 444 13.79 -18.15 5.15
C ASP A 444 13.18 -19.46 4.63
N ARG A 445 11.98 -19.86 5.11
CA ARG A 445 11.21 -21.01 4.58
C ARG A 445 10.76 -20.81 3.12
N ALA A 446 10.38 -19.56 2.75
CA ALA A 446 10.04 -19.26 1.36
C ALA A 446 11.26 -19.39 0.44
N LEU A 447 12.43 -18.92 0.90
CA LEU A 447 13.69 -19.11 0.19
C LEU A 447 14.10 -20.59 0.13
N GLN A 448 13.91 -21.35 1.23
CA GLN A 448 14.13 -22.82 1.24
C GLN A 448 13.32 -23.49 0.13
N LEU A 449 12.02 -23.25 0.09
CA LEU A 449 11.12 -23.81 -0.93
C LEU A 449 11.61 -23.47 -2.33
N ALA A 450 12.02 -22.23 -2.56
CA ALA A 450 12.56 -21.79 -3.84
C ALA A 450 13.85 -22.56 -4.21
N MET A 451 14.80 -22.67 -3.28
CA MET A 451 16.07 -23.39 -3.50
C MET A 451 15.88 -24.89 -3.78
N GLU A 452 14.84 -25.49 -3.20
CA GLU A 452 14.52 -26.91 -3.40
C GLU A 452 13.85 -27.20 -4.76
N LYS A 453 13.09 -26.22 -5.29
CA LYS A 453 12.28 -26.40 -6.51
C LYS A 453 12.96 -25.96 -7.80
N VAL A 454 13.97 -25.08 -7.72
CA VAL A 454 14.67 -24.60 -8.91
C VAL A 454 15.90 -25.43 -9.23
N ASP A 455 16.33 -25.41 -10.49
CA ASP A 455 17.53 -26.11 -10.94
C ASP A 455 18.79 -25.21 -10.94
N ARG A 456 19.93 -25.80 -11.30
CA ARG A 456 21.26 -25.15 -11.30
C ARG A 456 21.37 -23.97 -12.29
N ASN A 457 20.49 -23.93 -13.31
CA ASN A 457 20.48 -22.86 -14.31
C ASN A 457 19.64 -21.67 -13.85
N THR A 458 19.13 -21.71 -12.63
CA THR A 458 18.32 -20.62 -12.06
C THR A 458 19.19 -19.69 -11.22
N VAL A 459 19.19 -18.41 -11.57
CA VAL A 459 19.71 -17.35 -10.71
C VAL A 459 18.63 -16.97 -9.71
N ILE A 460 18.91 -17.12 -8.42
CA ILE A 460 18.01 -16.70 -7.33
C ILE A 460 18.47 -15.33 -6.88
N VAL A 461 17.53 -14.39 -6.79
CA VAL A 461 17.69 -13.06 -6.22
C VAL A 461 16.64 -12.90 -5.12
N VAL A 462 17.06 -12.50 -3.93
CA VAL A 462 16.18 -11.99 -2.87
C VAL A 462 16.46 -10.50 -2.73
N MET A 463 15.41 -9.69 -2.76
CA MET A 463 15.54 -8.25 -2.60
C MET A 463 14.42 -7.68 -1.73
N SER A 464 14.73 -6.59 -1.04
CA SER A 464 13.75 -5.74 -0.41
C SER A 464 13.90 -4.30 -0.91
N ASP A 465 12.82 -3.60 -0.92
CA ASP A 465 12.73 -2.22 -1.41
C ASP A 465 13.29 -1.20 -0.41
N HIS A 466 13.17 -1.46 0.89
CA HIS A 466 13.71 -0.69 2.01
C HIS A 466 13.88 -1.56 3.26
N GLY A 467 14.55 -1.02 4.27
CA GLY A 467 14.58 -1.55 5.63
C GLY A 467 13.54 -0.87 6.52
N PHE A 468 13.75 -0.96 7.85
CA PHE A 468 12.82 -0.46 8.87
C PHE A 468 13.53 0.24 10.03
N CYS A 469 12.80 1.11 10.73
CA CYS A 469 13.23 1.67 12.01
C CYS A 469 12.03 1.95 12.92
N PRO A 470 12.27 2.18 14.24
CA PRO A 470 11.20 2.59 15.13
C PRO A 470 10.56 3.92 14.71
N PHE A 471 9.24 4.03 14.89
CA PHE A 471 8.51 5.28 14.74
C PHE A 471 8.00 5.73 16.11
N ARG A 472 8.80 6.51 16.84
CA ARG A 472 8.50 6.96 18.20
C ARG A 472 7.87 8.36 18.27
N ARG A 473 8.19 9.24 17.30
CA ARG A 473 7.84 10.65 17.32
C ARG A 473 7.32 11.14 15.98
N SER A 474 6.16 11.80 15.99
CA SER A 474 5.50 12.42 14.82
C SER A 474 5.88 13.88 14.69
N PHE A 475 6.23 14.33 13.48
CA PHE A 475 6.50 15.73 13.16
C PHE A 475 5.37 16.32 12.30
N ASN A 476 4.87 17.51 12.69
CA ASN A 476 3.79 18.22 12.02
C ASN A 476 4.33 19.31 11.07
N LEU A 477 4.61 18.91 9.81
CA LEU A 477 5.22 19.79 8.81
C LEU A 477 4.42 21.08 8.56
N ASN A 478 3.10 20.98 8.36
CA ASN A 478 2.28 22.15 8.06
C ASN A 478 2.19 23.12 9.25
N THR A 479 2.23 22.61 10.48
CA THR A 479 2.36 23.43 11.69
C THR A 479 3.70 24.16 11.73
N TRP A 480 4.79 23.51 11.34
CA TRP A 480 6.08 24.16 11.23
C TRP A 480 6.09 25.26 10.16
N LEU A 481 5.55 24.99 8.98
CA LEU A 481 5.42 25.98 7.90
C LEU A 481 4.58 27.19 8.33
N LEU A 482 3.47 26.96 9.02
CA LEU A 482 2.60 28.01 9.57
C LEU A 482 3.35 28.88 10.59
N ARG A 483 4.00 28.27 11.58
CA ARG A 483 4.74 28.98 12.63
C ARG A 483 5.91 29.79 12.12
N ASN A 484 6.47 29.41 10.97
CA ASN A 484 7.61 30.08 10.34
C ASN A 484 7.20 31.02 9.20
N GLY A 485 5.89 31.26 8.99
CA GLY A 485 5.37 32.22 8.02
C GLY A 485 5.46 31.77 6.54
N TYR A 486 5.73 30.51 6.27
CA TYR A 486 5.69 29.96 4.91
C TYR A 486 4.27 29.56 4.50
N HIS A 487 3.42 29.21 5.46
CA HIS A 487 2.01 28.93 5.28
C HIS A 487 1.16 29.98 6.00
N VAL A 488 0.05 30.39 5.41
CA VAL A 488 -0.83 31.43 5.98
C VAL A 488 -2.26 30.93 5.98
N LEU A 489 -2.93 31.09 7.12
CA LEU A 489 -4.37 30.83 7.26
C LEU A 489 -5.15 32.14 7.18
N ARG A 490 -6.42 32.05 6.78
CA ARG A 490 -7.33 33.20 6.77
C ARG A 490 -7.50 33.78 8.19
N PRO A 491 -7.67 35.10 8.34
CA PRO A 491 -7.85 35.72 9.64
C PRO A 491 -9.01 35.11 10.44
N GLY A 492 -8.80 34.93 11.74
CA GLY A 492 -9.81 34.37 12.66
C GLY A 492 -9.90 32.85 12.64
N THR A 493 -9.09 32.15 11.86
CA THR A 493 -9.05 30.69 11.81
C THR A 493 -8.30 30.11 13.02
N ARG A 494 -8.84 29.06 13.60
CA ARG A 494 -8.15 28.21 14.58
C ARG A 494 -7.41 27.11 13.82
N PRO A 495 -6.09 27.05 13.88
CA PRO A 495 -5.32 26.08 13.09
C PRO A 495 -5.74 24.62 13.31
N GLU A 496 -6.07 24.25 14.55
CA GLU A 496 -6.43 22.89 14.96
C GLU A 496 -7.75 22.38 14.35
N GLU A 497 -8.60 23.32 13.89
CA GLU A 497 -9.90 23.01 13.26
C GLU A 497 -9.78 22.88 11.72
N VAL A 498 -8.59 23.13 11.14
CA VAL A 498 -8.35 23.08 9.69
C VAL A 498 -7.98 21.68 9.26
N SER A 499 -8.66 21.19 8.24
CA SER A 499 -8.30 20.00 7.49
C SER A 499 -8.39 20.26 5.98
N LEU A 500 -7.64 19.49 5.19
CA LEU A 500 -7.60 19.61 3.72
C LEU A 500 -7.41 21.06 3.25
N PHE A 501 -6.62 21.83 4.00
CA PHE A 501 -6.33 23.23 3.69
C PHE A 501 -7.53 24.16 3.57
N THR A 502 -8.71 23.78 4.11
CA THR A 502 -9.98 24.50 3.91
C THR A 502 -9.95 25.99 4.28
N ALA A 503 -9.04 26.42 5.17
CA ALA A 503 -8.87 27.80 5.57
C ALA A 503 -7.55 28.42 5.13
N THR A 504 -6.82 27.82 4.20
CA THR A 504 -5.57 28.37 3.70
C THR A 504 -5.79 29.64 2.87
N ASP A 505 -4.93 30.64 3.11
CA ASP A 505 -4.79 31.84 2.28
C ASP A 505 -3.69 31.60 1.24
N TRP A 506 -4.06 30.96 0.12
CA TRP A 506 -3.12 30.56 -0.92
C TRP A 506 -2.34 31.73 -1.54
N PRO A 507 -2.94 32.90 -1.85
CA PRO A 507 -2.21 34.05 -2.36
C PRO A 507 -1.09 34.57 -1.44
N ARG A 508 -1.07 34.15 -0.17
CA ARG A 508 -0.05 34.52 0.82
C ARG A 508 0.81 33.35 1.28
N THR A 509 0.49 32.13 0.86
CA THR A 509 1.22 30.89 1.21
C THR A 509 2.35 30.64 0.23
N ARG A 510 3.56 30.40 0.74
CA ARG A 510 4.77 30.14 -0.08
C ARG A 510 5.09 28.66 -0.21
N ALA A 511 4.76 27.85 0.82
CA ALA A 511 5.04 26.41 0.86
C ALA A 511 3.97 25.65 1.65
N TYR A 512 3.79 24.37 1.30
CA TYR A 512 2.82 23.46 1.93
C TYR A 512 3.28 22.01 1.82
N GLY A 513 2.87 21.16 2.77
CA GLY A 513 3.16 19.74 2.80
C GLY A 513 1.95 18.91 2.44
N VAL A 514 2.06 18.06 1.43
CA VAL A 514 1.09 17.02 1.04
C VAL A 514 1.87 15.75 0.76
N GLY A 515 1.36 14.59 1.20
CA GLY A 515 2.08 13.33 1.12
C GLY A 515 2.83 12.99 2.40
N LEU A 516 3.51 11.85 2.38
CA LEU A 516 4.16 11.29 3.58
C LEU A 516 5.63 11.72 3.75
N ASN A 517 6.23 12.33 2.72
CA ASN A 517 7.58 12.91 2.80
C ASN A 517 7.70 14.22 2.01
N ALA A 518 6.62 14.71 1.38
CA ALA A 518 6.69 15.72 0.36
C ALA A 518 6.39 17.14 0.85
N LEU A 519 7.20 18.11 0.41
CA LEU A 519 6.99 19.53 0.55
C LEU A 519 6.98 20.17 -0.84
N TYR A 520 5.99 21.04 -1.08
CA TYR A 520 5.82 21.78 -2.33
C TYR A 520 5.93 23.29 -2.10
N LEU A 521 6.55 23.98 -3.03
CA LEU A 521 6.43 25.43 -3.14
C LEU A 521 5.14 25.78 -3.87
N ASN A 522 4.46 26.80 -3.44
CA ASN A 522 3.31 27.37 -4.15
C ASN A 522 3.80 28.23 -5.33
N LEU A 523 4.24 27.56 -6.42
CA LEU A 523 4.92 28.18 -7.57
C LEU A 523 3.94 28.86 -8.51
N LYS A 524 4.26 30.07 -8.91
CA LYS A 524 3.52 30.79 -9.95
C LYS A 524 3.66 30.08 -11.30
N GLY A 525 2.49 29.77 -11.91
CA GLY A 525 2.43 29.05 -13.19
C GLY A 525 2.43 27.53 -13.07
N ARG A 526 2.55 26.97 -11.86
CA ARG A 526 2.39 25.53 -11.59
C ARG A 526 1.15 25.26 -10.73
N GLU A 527 1.01 25.95 -9.60
CA GLU A 527 -0.18 25.88 -8.76
C GLU A 527 -1.20 26.94 -9.14
N ALA A 528 -2.51 26.66 -8.95
CA ALA A 528 -3.62 27.53 -9.33
C ALA A 528 -3.53 28.94 -8.76
N GLN A 529 -3.04 29.09 -7.51
CA GLN A 529 -2.84 30.37 -6.84
C GLN A 529 -1.37 30.57 -6.44
N GLY A 530 -0.45 30.20 -7.33
CA GLY A 530 0.98 30.23 -7.09
C GLY A 530 1.51 31.63 -6.77
N LEU A 531 2.26 31.75 -5.66
CA LEU A 531 2.86 33.00 -5.17
C LEU A 531 4.33 33.11 -5.51
N VAL A 532 5.11 32.02 -5.31
CA VAL A 532 6.56 32.02 -5.45
C VAL A 532 6.94 32.11 -6.92
N ARG A 533 7.73 33.10 -7.28
CA ARG A 533 8.20 33.27 -8.64
C ARG A 533 9.33 32.29 -8.96
N PRO A 534 9.49 31.87 -10.24
CA PRO A 534 10.53 30.91 -10.64
C PRO A 534 11.95 31.32 -10.22
N GLU A 535 12.29 32.61 -10.29
CA GLU A 535 13.58 33.14 -9.88
C GLU A 535 13.85 33.10 -8.37
N GLU A 536 12.80 32.99 -7.54
CA GLU A 536 12.92 32.88 -6.08
C GLU A 536 13.03 31.41 -5.62
N LYS A 537 12.71 30.47 -6.52
CA LYS A 537 12.60 29.03 -6.20
C LYS A 537 13.84 28.49 -5.51
N GLU A 538 15.00 28.65 -6.16
CA GLU A 538 16.25 28.03 -5.70
C GLU A 538 16.68 28.55 -4.32
N SER A 539 16.61 29.86 -4.09
CA SER A 539 16.99 30.46 -2.81
C SER A 539 16.05 30.00 -1.68
N LEU A 540 14.76 29.93 -1.97
CA LEU A 540 13.75 29.47 -0.99
C LEU A 540 13.92 27.99 -0.67
N LEU A 541 14.24 27.14 -1.63
CA LEU A 541 14.52 25.72 -1.41
C LEU A 541 15.71 25.52 -0.47
N ARG A 542 16.82 26.24 -0.72
CA ARG A 542 18.00 26.16 0.15
C ARG A 542 17.73 26.70 1.56
N GLU A 543 16.97 27.77 1.68
CA GLU A 543 16.51 28.29 2.97
C GLU A 543 15.69 27.26 3.72
N LEU A 544 14.65 26.69 3.10
CA LEU A 544 13.77 25.68 3.70
C LEU A 544 14.57 24.43 4.08
N ALA A 545 15.40 23.89 3.19
CA ALA A 545 16.20 22.71 3.46
C ALA A 545 17.12 22.93 4.67
N SER A 546 17.87 24.04 4.68
CA SER A 546 18.77 24.38 5.80
C SER A 546 18.02 24.50 7.13
N ARG A 547 16.87 25.18 7.15
CA ARG A 547 16.07 25.35 8.38
C ARG A 547 15.44 24.05 8.86
N LEU A 548 14.96 23.20 7.96
CA LEU A 548 14.38 21.89 8.30
C LEU A 548 15.44 20.95 8.91
N GLU A 549 16.65 20.92 8.36
CA GLU A 549 17.77 20.10 8.87
C GLU A 549 18.31 20.57 10.24
N GLN A 550 17.95 21.79 10.70
CA GLN A 550 18.32 22.32 12.01
C GLN A 550 17.31 22.04 13.10
N ILE A 551 16.13 21.47 12.77
CA ILE A 551 15.10 21.18 13.75
C ILE A 551 15.58 20.08 14.71
N THR A 552 15.61 20.42 16.00
CA THR A 552 15.86 19.49 17.10
C THR A 552 14.61 19.28 17.93
N ASP A 553 14.42 18.05 18.39
CA ASP A 553 13.34 17.75 19.32
C ASP A 553 13.74 18.22 20.73
N PRO A 554 12.98 19.13 21.34
CA PRO A 554 13.30 19.67 22.66
C PRO A 554 13.27 18.60 23.77
N LEU A 555 12.58 17.46 23.55
CA LEU A 555 12.49 16.40 24.54
C LEU A 555 13.74 15.49 24.50
N THR A 556 14.27 15.18 23.32
CA THR A 556 15.37 14.22 23.13
C THR A 556 16.71 14.89 22.83
N GLY A 557 16.70 16.12 22.36
CA GLY A 557 17.89 16.80 21.83
C GLY A 557 18.36 16.31 20.45
N GLU A 558 17.66 15.33 19.86
CA GLU A 558 18.01 14.74 18.57
C GLU A 558 17.50 15.61 17.40
N LYS A 559 18.20 15.55 16.28
CA LYS A 559 17.70 16.12 15.02
C LYS A 559 16.47 15.35 14.56
N VAL A 560 15.43 16.07 14.13
CA VAL A 560 14.20 15.48 13.58
C VAL A 560 14.40 15.00 12.15
N LEU A 561 15.04 15.82 11.32
CA LEU A 561 15.42 15.50 9.94
C LEU A 561 16.91 15.27 9.83
N LEU A 562 17.30 14.24 9.12
CA LEU A 562 18.68 14.00 8.76
C LEU A 562 19.04 14.78 7.51
N LYS A 563 18.13 14.80 6.51
CA LYS A 563 18.33 15.44 5.21
C LYS A 563 17.03 15.96 4.62
N ALA A 564 17.04 17.13 4.04
CA ALA A 564 16.01 17.67 3.17
C ALA A 564 16.49 17.60 1.72
N TYR A 565 15.99 16.61 0.96
CA TYR A 565 16.44 16.36 -0.40
C TYR A 565 15.74 17.32 -1.36
N ILE A 566 16.48 18.25 -1.97
CA ILE A 566 15.98 19.08 -3.07
C ILE A 566 15.87 18.16 -4.29
N THR A 567 14.65 18.01 -4.83
CA THR A 567 14.39 16.97 -5.84
C THR A 567 15.12 17.16 -7.15
N SER A 568 15.40 18.41 -7.56
CA SER A 568 16.22 18.71 -8.71
C SER A 568 17.69 18.26 -8.59
N GLU A 569 18.17 17.97 -7.39
CA GLU A 569 19.53 17.46 -7.14
C GLU A 569 19.59 15.92 -7.08
N VAL A 570 18.47 15.26 -6.78
CA VAL A 570 18.44 13.81 -6.57
C VAL A 570 17.62 13.03 -7.61
N TYR A 571 16.79 13.71 -8.40
CA TYR A 571 16.03 13.10 -9.47
C TYR A 571 16.51 13.54 -10.85
N SER A 572 16.29 12.69 -11.82
CA SER A 572 16.49 12.98 -13.25
C SER A 572 15.39 12.30 -14.06
N GLY A 573 14.98 12.94 -15.14
CA GLY A 573 13.96 12.37 -16.04
C GLY A 573 12.88 13.37 -16.44
N PRO A 574 11.98 12.95 -17.34
CA PRO A 574 11.00 13.85 -17.98
C PRO A 574 9.89 14.34 -17.03
N TYR A 575 9.71 13.72 -15.86
CA TYR A 575 8.60 14.02 -14.93
C TYR A 575 9.06 14.87 -13.73
N LEU A 576 10.28 15.40 -13.75
CA LEU A 576 10.82 16.23 -12.65
C LEU A 576 9.96 17.46 -12.35
N ALA A 577 9.28 18.02 -13.31
CA ALA A 577 8.40 19.18 -13.12
C ALA A 577 7.16 18.86 -12.26
N GLU A 578 6.74 17.61 -12.21
CA GLU A 578 5.60 17.14 -11.41
C GLU A 578 5.99 16.82 -9.97
N ALA A 579 7.30 16.66 -9.72
CA ALA A 579 7.84 16.24 -8.41
C ALA A 579 7.52 17.25 -7.29
N PRO A 580 7.47 16.79 -6.03
CA PRO A 580 7.63 17.67 -4.88
C PRO A 580 8.93 18.46 -5.01
N ASP A 581 9.03 19.62 -4.37
CA ASP A 581 10.25 20.43 -4.43
C ASP A 581 11.31 19.96 -3.42
N ILE A 582 10.86 19.43 -2.26
CA ILE A 582 11.73 18.81 -1.25
C ILE A 582 11.10 17.49 -0.79
N ILE A 583 11.94 16.46 -0.63
CA ILE A 583 11.61 15.22 0.08
C ILE A 583 12.28 15.25 1.47
N LEU A 584 11.50 14.98 2.49
CA LEU A 584 11.93 14.99 3.89
C LEU A 584 12.51 13.61 4.27
N GLY A 585 13.81 13.54 4.50
CA GLY A 585 14.49 12.37 5.06
C GLY A 585 14.58 12.51 6.58
N PHE A 586 13.63 11.90 7.29
CA PHE A 586 13.60 11.94 8.75
C PHE A 586 14.76 11.16 9.36
N ASN A 587 15.15 11.55 10.56
CA ASN A 587 16.10 10.79 11.37
C ASN A 587 15.42 9.53 11.94
N ARG A 588 16.21 8.58 12.42
CA ARG A 588 15.70 7.40 13.13
C ARG A 588 14.80 7.83 14.29
N ASN A 589 13.72 7.11 14.53
CA ASN A 589 12.66 7.38 15.50
C ASN A 589 11.62 8.45 15.08
N TYR A 590 11.88 9.23 14.04
CA TYR A 590 11.00 10.31 13.61
C TYR A 590 10.34 9.99 12.27
N ARG A 591 9.13 10.51 12.10
CA ARG A 591 8.35 10.45 10.87
C ARG A 591 7.43 11.66 10.79
N ILE A 592 6.96 11.99 9.59
CA ILE A 592 5.85 12.94 9.42
C ILE A 592 4.58 12.40 10.11
N SER A 593 3.79 13.29 10.70
CA SER A 593 2.49 12.92 11.29
C SER A 593 1.48 12.54 10.21
N TRP A 594 0.47 11.77 10.58
CA TRP A 594 -0.69 11.49 9.72
C TRP A 594 -1.54 12.73 9.39
N ASN A 595 -1.36 13.83 10.12
CA ASN A 595 -2.08 15.09 9.91
C ASN A 595 -1.53 15.88 8.71
N SER A 596 -0.25 15.75 8.38
CA SER A 596 0.39 16.52 7.31
C SER A 596 -0.16 16.16 5.91
N PRO A 597 -0.32 14.88 5.52
CA PRO A 597 -0.99 14.50 4.27
C PRO A 597 -2.41 15.04 4.15
N LEU A 598 -3.08 15.26 5.29
CA LEU A 598 -4.45 15.78 5.35
C LEU A 598 -4.54 17.30 5.31
N GLY A 599 -3.43 18.02 5.14
CA GLY A 599 -3.43 19.47 5.14
C GLY A 599 -3.95 20.07 6.45
N SER A 600 -3.61 19.44 7.58
CA SER A 600 -4.02 19.85 8.93
C SER A 600 -2.87 20.49 9.68
N PHE A 601 -3.22 21.25 10.75
CA PHE A 601 -2.27 22.06 11.54
C PHE A 601 -2.44 21.79 13.04
N PRO A 602 -2.03 20.62 13.54
CA PRO A 602 -2.09 20.31 14.99
C PRO A 602 -1.31 21.34 15.81
N ARG A 603 -1.72 21.49 17.08
CA ARG A 603 -1.09 22.46 17.97
C ARG A 603 0.38 22.12 18.24
N GLU A 604 0.68 20.84 18.49
CA GLU A 604 2.04 20.43 18.81
C GLU A 604 2.88 20.27 17.54
N LEU A 605 4.15 20.62 17.61
CA LEU A 605 5.08 20.47 16.48
C LEU A 605 5.59 19.04 16.37
N ILE A 606 5.88 18.42 17.52
CA ILE A 606 6.39 17.05 17.64
C ILE A 606 5.60 16.36 18.74
N GLU A 607 5.08 15.18 18.44
CA GLU A 607 4.23 14.40 19.34
C GLU A 607 4.77 12.98 19.52
N ASN A 608 4.49 12.35 20.66
CA ASN A 608 4.74 10.92 20.84
C ASN A 608 3.83 10.11 19.94
N ASN A 609 4.37 9.09 19.28
CA ASN A 609 3.56 8.09 18.61
C ASN A 609 3.11 7.03 19.63
N SER A 610 1.87 7.11 20.06
CA SER A 610 1.24 6.11 20.95
C SER A 610 0.39 5.09 20.21
N GLN A 611 0.43 5.07 18.88
CA GLN A 611 -0.34 4.16 18.03
C GLN A 611 0.35 2.81 17.86
N LYS A 612 -0.41 1.80 17.40
CA LYS A 612 0.13 0.47 17.12
C LYS A 612 1.00 0.44 15.85
N TRP A 613 0.79 1.38 14.93
CA TRP A 613 1.70 1.61 13.81
C TRP A 613 3.01 2.23 14.33
N SER A 614 3.98 1.39 14.62
CA SER A 614 5.11 1.67 15.50
C SER A 614 6.49 1.49 14.87
N GLY A 615 6.59 0.76 13.78
CA GLY A 615 7.75 0.73 12.90
C GLY A 615 7.42 1.47 11.60
N ASP A 616 8.41 2.07 10.97
CA ASP A 616 8.21 2.79 9.72
C ASP A 616 9.50 2.87 8.90
N HIS A 617 9.35 3.26 7.65
CA HIS A 617 10.44 3.41 6.68
C HIS A 617 10.46 4.81 6.03
N MET A 618 9.66 5.78 6.51
CA MET A 618 9.61 7.15 5.97
C MET A 618 10.74 8.04 6.50
N THR A 619 11.96 7.49 6.54
CA THR A 619 13.18 8.14 7.04
C THR A 619 14.13 8.48 5.88
N ALA A 620 15.32 8.98 6.21
CA ALA A 620 16.38 9.10 5.22
C ALA A 620 16.78 7.69 4.72
N PRO A 621 16.84 7.45 3.39
CA PRO A 621 17.08 6.11 2.84
C PRO A 621 18.39 5.46 3.29
N ASP A 622 19.41 6.26 3.58
CA ASP A 622 20.71 5.76 4.06
C ASP A 622 20.62 5.07 5.44
N LEU A 623 19.59 5.36 6.24
CA LEU A 623 19.36 4.75 7.55
C LEU A 623 18.72 3.37 7.46
N ILE A 624 18.04 3.08 6.36
CA ILE A 624 17.20 1.89 6.17
C ILE A 624 17.38 1.30 4.77
N PRO A 625 18.60 0.95 4.36
CA PRO A 625 18.77 0.28 3.07
C PRO A 625 17.98 -1.04 3.06
N GLY A 626 17.48 -1.40 1.89
CA GLY A 626 16.93 -2.71 1.64
C GLY A 626 18.04 -3.79 1.59
N VAL A 627 17.68 -4.98 1.17
CA VAL A 627 18.54 -6.15 1.10
C VAL A 627 18.68 -6.61 -0.36
N LEU A 628 19.88 -7.00 -0.75
CA LEU A 628 20.14 -7.77 -1.98
C LEU A 628 20.95 -9.01 -1.64
N LEU A 629 20.33 -10.20 -1.85
CA LEU A 629 21.05 -11.47 -1.88
C LEU A 629 20.88 -12.10 -3.27
N ALA A 630 21.93 -12.71 -3.79
CA ALA A 630 21.86 -13.41 -5.07
C ALA A 630 22.77 -14.62 -5.10
N SER A 631 22.40 -15.64 -5.87
CA SER A 631 23.21 -16.82 -6.11
C SER A 631 24.41 -16.56 -7.06
N ARG A 632 24.64 -15.30 -7.43
CA ARG A 632 25.78 -14.85 -8.24
C ARG A 632 26.49 -13.67 -7.59
N PRO A 633 27.81 -13.49 -7.86
CA PRO A 633 28.54 -12.33 -7.40
C PRO A 633 28.00 -11.01 -8.01
N ALA A 634 27.81 -10.00 -7.17
CA ALA A 634 27.53 -8.64 -7.64
C ALA A 634 28.83 -7.93 -8.05
N ARG A 635 28.72 -7.13 -9.10
CA ARG A 635 29.81 -6.25 -9.59
C ARG A 635 29.84 -4.90 -8.90
N LEU A 636 28.71 -4.50 -8.31
CA LEU A 636 28.57 -3.21 -7.62
C LEU A 636 28.69 -3.42 -6.10
N GLU A 637 29.47 -2.58 -5.45
CA GLU A 637 29.60 -2.59 -4.00
C GLU A 637 28.38 -1.99 -3.30
N SER A 638 27.80 -0.95 -3.87
CA SER A 638 26.62 -0.25 -3.36
C SER A 638 25.54 -0.19 -4.45
N PRO A 639 24.82 -1.30 -4.67
CA PRO A 639 23.76 -1.35 -5.67
C PRO A 639 22.52 -0.57 -5.21
N ALA A 640 21.74 -0.08 -6.16
CA ALA A 640 20.44 0.53 -5.99
C ALA A 640 19.35 -0.32 -6.64
N LEU A 641 18.08 -0.03 -6.35
CA LEU A 641 16.93 -0.77 -6.89
C LEU A 641 16.93 -0.80 -8.42
N GLU A 642 17.21 0.31 -9.06
CA GLU A 642 17.32 0.42 -10.52
C GLU A 642 18.45 -0.41 -11.13
N ASP A 643 19.52 -0.66 -10.36
CA ASP A 643 20.65 -1.49 -10.79
C ASP A 643 20.26 -2.97 -10.87
N VAL A 644 19.34 -3.43 -10.03
CA VAL A 644 18.82 -4.81 -10.06
C VAL A 644 18.07 -5.07 -11.36
N THR A 645 17.26 -4.11 -11.83
CA THR A 645 16.58 -4.18 -13.13
C THR A 645 17.56 -4.28 -14.29
N ALA A 646 18.56 -3.41 -14.31
CA ALA A 646 19.62 -3.46 -15.33
C ALA A 646 20.38 -4.80 -15.27
N GLY A 647 20.63 -5.32 -14.06
CA GLY A 647 21.24 -6.63 -13.82
C GLY A 647 20.41 -7.78 -14.41
N ILE A 648 19.10 -7.80 -14.18
CA ILE A 648 18.18 -8.82 -14.74
C ILE A 648 18.21 -8.80 -16.27
N LEU A 649 18.11 -7.63 -16.90
CA LEU A 649 18.18 -7.49 -18.35
C LEU A 649 19.53 -7.98 -18.90
N SER A 650 20.62 -7.62 -18.21
CA SER A 650 21.98 -8.06 -18.56
C SER A 650 22.14 -9.59 -18.48
N LEU A 651 21.55 -10.25 -17.47
CA LEU A 651 21.56 -11.72 -17.35
C LEU A 651 20.93 -12.41 -18.58
N PHE A 652 19.90 -11.82 -19.15
CA PHE A 652 19.28 -12.32 -20.40
C PHE A 652 20.01 -11.86 -21.66
N GLY A 653 21.15 -11.17 -21.55
CA GLY A 653 21.94 -10.68 -22.69
C GLY A 653 21.26 -9.52 -23.43
N ILE A 654 20.35 -8.81 -22.78
CA ILE A 654 19.67 -7.63 -23.32
C ILE A 654 20.57 -6.41 -23.07
N LYS A 655 20.81 -5.63 -24.12
CA LYS A 655 21.44 -4.34 -23.98
C LYS A 655 20.53 -3.41 -23.18
N ILE A 656 21.06 -2.81 -22.13
CA ILE A 656 20.31 -1.91 -21.27
C ILE A 656 19.80 -0.71 -22.10
N PRO A 657 18.45 -0.50 -22.17
CA PRO A 657 17.89 0.64 -22.88
C PRO A 657 18.33 1.99 -22.28
N PRO A 658 18.45 3.05 -23.08
CA PRO A 658 18.96 4.34 -22.62
C PRO A 658 18.07 5.03 -21.58
N GLU A 659 16.79 4.69 -21.51
CA GLU A 659 15.86 5.19 -20.51
C GLU A 659 16.10 4.60 -19.11
N ILE A 660 16.77 3.44 -19.00
CA ILE A 660 17.14 2.83 -17.72
C ILE A 660 18.40 3.51 -17.19
N THR A 661 18.33 4.05 -15.98
CA THR A 661 19.45 4.74 -15.34
C THR A 661 20.32 3.81 -14.49
N GLY A 662 19.79 2.62 -14.17
CA GLY A 662 20.49 1.58 -13.41
C GLY A 662 21.66 0.98 -14.19
N ARG A 663 22.66 0.52 -13.45
CA ARG A 663 23.86 -0.21 -13.94
C ARG A 663 23.73 -1.70 -13.66
N ALA A 664 24.18 -2.55 -14.55
CA ALA A 664 24.10 -4.00 -14.33
C ALA A 664 24.83 -4.43 -13.05
N VAL A 665 24.07 -4.93 -12.09
CA VAL A 665 24.60 -5.38 -10.79
C VAL A 665 25.28 -6.77 -10.88
N PHE A 666 24.87 -7.59 -11.87
CA PHE A 666 25.41 -8.94 -12.09
C PHE A 666 26.29 -9.03 -13.33
#